data_9752f790e5526a5280fdd792486d71f9
#
_entry.id   9752f790e5526a5280fdd792486d71f9
#
_cell.length_a   1.000
_cell.length_b   1.000
_cell.length_c   1.000
_cell.angle_alpha   90.00
_cell.angle_beta   90.00
_cell.angle_gamma   90.00
#
_symmetry.space_group_name_H-M   'P 1'
#
loop_
_entity.id
_entity.type
_entity.pdbx_description
1 polymer ?
#
loop_
_entity_poly.entity_id
_entity_poly.type
_entity_poly.pdbx_seq_one_letter_code
_entity_poly.pdbx_strand_id
1 'polypeptide(L)'
;MLAAASLASVVVEAAAPATSTADSLPPNAVIVRGRGFGHGRGLSQFGALGWATKFQKSWQEILAFYYDKGHTISAIVESDARLLPGGNMSVRLETIDGANTSVISDNGTLTWAGQPGQVGQWGALVARPTGRNTYDVFASAGPTCAPTSVPASFTRLATGVAGPVEFSSLNGANPAATAPTDLIGVCEPPDSTYRNGRIRYYRGTIRAANDGKGNIRTVNTVALESYLRGVVPRESPAGWGDQAGGLGMNALRAQAVAARSYSVSESRYSYAKTCDTMDCQVYGGAATRTVGGSTPAIIEDARTDRAIAETAGVVIRSAAGAIARTEFTSSNGGRTAAGTFAAKPDDGDLAADAQLQTWSRTLSAVDIQKKYPSIGVLTSVVTTHDGLGGEWNGYAVNVTITGTAGSVTRKAWDFRGDWDLNSPWYDTSPAPPVDPAAAPVGSILYVGDSVSESIANEFAAVVTPSYPTLTWHACAGRGFVGADCIAKVTAPQVDTDGIGIVNTVEAPAIAIIALGYNDDQSTVESEVQQMLSALTAKGVQRIIFVNLSTRSTTRTYSRTNAALAAAAAANPSVSVLDWNAASGAANQWRLFDNTPGLCCWVHLNASGQTEFALFLRAQLDDLRARGLLPAAAAAIPVVPGLPLAVKNEGAMVRTVQVTLNKTLKLTGKKKLATDGQFGKGTAAAVSAFQATANLPATGTVDRATWDALGLGARPELGVLRKGTKHPSVRTVQRALAKVLKTRIAADGVYGSALVAHVKTFQKRAGLPQSGRVGPSTWSVLMATAARA
;
A
#
# COMPACT_ATOMS: atom_id res chain seq x y z
N MET A 1 -62.20 -9.25 -46.13
CA MET A 1 -61.25 -10.36 -46.12
C MET A 1 -59.91 -9.87 -45.61
N LEU A 2 -59.68 -10.03 -44.32
CA LEU A 2 -58.41 -9.72 -43.66
C LEU A 2 -57.88 -11.05 -43.15
N ALA A 3 -56.67 -11.42 -43.63
CA ALA A 3 -55.96 -12.58 -43.17
C ALA A 3 -55.19 -12.22 -41.86
N ALA A 4 -55.45 -12.93 -40.82
CA ALA A 4 -54.69 -12.84 -39.55
C ALA A 4 -53.43 -13.76 -39.67
N ALA A 5 -52.26 -13.15 -39.59
CA ALA A 5 -51.02 -13.88 -39.44
C ALA A 5 -50.74 -14.11 -37.93
N SER A 6 -50.70 -15.36 -37.51
CA SER A 6 -50.31 -15.78 -36.18
C SER A 6 -48.79 -15.73 -36.03
N LEU A 7 -48.32 -14.90 -35.11
CA LEU A 7 -46.91 -14.92 -34.65
C LEU A 7 -46.73 -16.05 -33.61
N ALA A 8 -46.02 -17.10 -34.00
CA ALA A 8 -45.53 -18.09 -33.07
C ALA A 8 -44.33 -17.51 -32.31
N SER A 9 -44.50 -17.32 -30.99
CA SER A 9 -43.40 -16.95 -30.08
C SER A 9 -42.50 -18.17 -29.83
N VAL A 10 -41.29 -18.13 -30.37
CA VAL A 10 -40.23 -19.08 -30.01
C VAL A 10 -39.70 -18.66 -28.64
N VAL A 11 -40.03 -19.44 -27.66
CA VAL A 11 -39.40 -19.35 -26.33
C VAL A 11 -38.00 -19.96 -26.48
N VAL A 12 -36.97 -19.09 -26.48
CA VAL A 12 -35.59 -19.55 -26.34
C VAL A 12 -35.37 -19.78 -24.85
N GLU A 13 -35.37 -20.99 -24.41
CA GLU A 13 -34.89 -21.38 -23.12
C GLU A 13 -33.40 -21.07 -23.03
N ALA A 14 -33.06 -20.05 -22.24
CA ALA A 14 -31.66 -19.72 -21.93
C ALA A 14 -31.11 -20.87 -21.04
N ALA A 15 -30.29 -21.72 -21.65
CA ALA A 15 -29.50 -22.68 -20.91
C ALA A 15 -28.67 -21.92 -19.87
N ALA A 16 -28.84 -22.24 -18.60
CA ALA A 16 -28.00 -21.79 -17.52
C ALA A 16 -26.53 -22.14 -17.86
N PRO A 17 -25.57 -21.25 -17.67
CA PRO A 17 -24.18 -21.58 -17.90
C PRO A 17 -23.79 -22.71 -16.94
N ALA A 18 -23.32 -23.81 -17.52
CA ALA A 18 -22.74 -24.89 -16.73
C ALA A 18 -21.57 -24.31 -15.92
N THR A 19 -21.72 -24.33 -14.61
CA THR A 19 -20.62 -24.08 -13.68
C THR A 19 -19.62 -25.23 -13.84
N SER A 20 -18.62 -25.00 -14.70
CA SER A 20 -17.40 -25.81 -14.64
C SER A 20 -16.75 -25.53 -13.30
N THR A 21 -16.75 -26.50 -12.42
CA THR A 21 -15.82 -26.53 -11.28
C THR A 21 -14.43 -26.85 -11.82
N ALA A 22 -13.82 -25.88 -12.49
CA ALA A 22 -12.38 -25.85 -12.61
C ALA A 22 -11.88 -25.56 -11.20
N ASP A 23 -11.05 -26.45 -10.65
CA ASP A 23 -10.29 -26.18 -9.43
C ASP A 23 -9.50 -24.89 -9.67
N SER A 24 -10.08 -23.75 -9.28
CA SER A 24 -9.40 -22.47 -9.39
C SER A 24 -8.23 -22.52 -8.40
N LEU A 25 -7.04 -22.31 -8.92
CA LEU A 25 -5.85 -22.14 -8.08
C LEU A 25 -6.15 -21.09 -6.99
N PRO A 26 -5.65 -21.28 -5.77
CA PRO A 26 -5.87 -20.32 -4.69
C PRO A 26 -5.39 -18.92 -5.13
N PRO A 27 -6.15 -17.85 -4.83
CA PRO A 27 -5.78 -16.51 -5.24
C PRO A 27 -4.48 -16.08 -4.56
N ASN A 28 -3.58 -15.46 -5.31
CA ASN A 28 -2.35 -14.88 -4.74
C ASN A 28 -2.62 -13.58 -3.97
N ALA A 29 -3.70 -12.90 -4.32
CA ALA A 29 -4.17 -11.69 -3.66
C ALA A 29 -5.68 -11.51 -3.85
N VAL A 30 -6.24 -10.63 -3.03
CA VAL A 30 -7.62 -10.15 -3.11
C VAL A 30 -7.58 -8.67 -3.41
N ILE A 31 -8.33 -8.24 -4.41
CA ILE A 31 -8.54 -6.83 -4.73
C ILE A 31 -9.82 -6.37 -4.05
N VAL A 32 -9.71 -5.41 -3.16
CA VAL A 32 -10.85 -4.74 -2.55
C VAL A 32 -11.10 -3.46 -3.33
N ARG A 33 -12.27 -3.31 -3.93
CA ARG A 33 -12.71 -2.06 -4.55
C ARG A 33 -13.82 -1.45 -3.74
N GLY A 34 -13.74 -0.17 -3.48
CA GLY A 34 -14.71 0.50 -2.64
C GLY A 34 -15.02 1.93 -3.07
N ARG A 35 -15.99 2.51 -2.38
CA ARG A 35 -16.51 3.86 -2.61
C ARG A 35 -16.61 4.62 -1.31
N GLY A 36 -16.35 5.93 -1.37
CA GLY A 36 -16.48 6.83 -0.23
C GLY A 36 -15.36 6.73 0.82
N PHE A 37 -15.44 7.60 1.81
CA PHE A 37 -14.52 7.66 2.95
C PHE A 37 -15.28 7.94 4.24
N GLY A 38 -15.18 7.05 5.21
CA GLY A 38 -15.94 7.06 6.46
C GLY A 38 -17.10 6.10 6.43
N HIS A 39 -18.07 6.26 7.33
CA HIS A 39 -19.17 5.30 7.53
C HIS A 39 -20.34 5.44 6.56
N GLY A 40 -20.39 6.50 5.76
CA GLY A 40 -21.40 6.75 4.75
C GLY A 40 -22.78 7.22 5.26
N ARG A 41 -23.03 7.27 6.57
CA ARG A 41 -24.32 7.67 7.16
C ARG A 41 -24.45 9.18 7.29
N GLY A 42 -25.65 9.69 7.10
CA GLY A 42 -25.99 11.11 7.24
C GLY A 42 -25.36 11.99 6.16
N LEU A 43 -24.90 13.19 6.55
CA LEU A 43 -24.37 14.17 5.61
C LEU A 43 -23.01 13.75 5.06
N SER A 44 -22.88 13.70 3.73
CA SER A 44 -21.57 13.69 3.08
C SER A 44 -21.03 15.12 3.03
N GLN A 45 -19.82 15.34 3.56
CA GLN A 45 -19.17 16.65 3.52
C GLN A 45 -18.90 17.09 2.09
N PHE A 46 -18.31 16.20 1.26
CA PHE A 46 -18.15 16.45 -0.17
C PHE A 46 -19.48 16.52 -0.91
N GLY A 47 -20.47 15.72 -0.52
CA GLY A 47 -21.81 15.81 -1.07
C GLY A 47 -22.45 17.15 -0.80
N ALA A 48 -22.33 17.68 0.42
CA ALA A 48 -22.80 19.03 0.75
C ALA A 48 -22.11 20.10 -0.11
N LEU A 49 -20.82 19.96 -0.37
CA LEU A 49 -20.09 20.85 -1.28
C LEU A 49 -20.64 20.76 -2.72
N GLY A 50 -20.85 19.55 -3.24
CA GLY A 50 -21.43 19.36 -4.58
C GLY A 50 -22.84 19.91 -4.71
N TRP A 51 -23.71 19.65 -3.72
CA TRP A 51 -25.05 20.24 -3.67
C TRP A 51 -24.99 21.76 -3.67
N ALA A 52 -24.08 22.36 -2.87
CA ALA A 52 -23.93 23.81 -2.79
C ALA A 52 -23.37 24.40 -4.09
N THR A 53 -22.32 23.84 -4.67
CA THR A 53 -21.54 24.47 -5.75
C THR A 53 -22.00 24.10 -7.16
N LYS A 54 -22.46 22.86 -7.35
CA LYS A 54 -22.91 22.35 -8.66
C LYS A 54 -24.43 22.46 -8.85
N PHE A 55 -25.17 22.25 -7.77
CA PHE A 55 -26.65 22.30 -7.80
C PHE A 55 -27.25 23.56 -7.14
N GLN A 56 -26.38 24.47 -6.66
CA GLN A 56 -26.73 25.77 -6.06
C GLN A 56 -27.75 25.66 -4.91
N LYS A 57 -27.69 24.55 -4.15
CA LYS A 57 -28.61 24.31 -3.03
C LYS A 57 -28.26 25.16 -1.82
N SER A 58 -29.28 25.68 -1.14
CA SER A 58 -29.15 26.30 0.18
C SER A 58 -28.74 25.26 1.24
N TRP A 59 -28.17 25.71 2.35
CA TRP A 59 -27.82 24.82 3.46
C TRP A 59 -29.05 24.12 4.07
N GLN A 60 -30.23 24.73 4.03
CA GLN A 60 -31.50 24.13 4.47
C GLN A 60 -31.90 22.97 3.56
N GLU A 61 -31.83 23.14 2.23
CA GLU A 61 -32.11 22.06 1.28
C GLU A 61 -31.11 20.91 1.41
N ILE A 62 -29.83 21.22 1.64
CA ILE A 62 -28.77 20.22 1.87
C ILE A 62 -29.08 19.40 3.13
N LEU A 63 -29.41 20.07 4.25
CA LEU A 63 -29.75 19.38 5.48
C LEU A 63 -31.05 18.57 5.33
N ALA A 64 -32.09 19.12 4.66
CA ALA A 64 -33.30 18.38 4.38
C ALA A 64 -33.07 17.15 3.51
N PHE A 65 -32.09 17.20 2.59
CA PHE A 65 -31.68 16.03 1.81
C PHE A 65 -31.09 14.94 2.72
N TYR A 66 -30.12 15.25 3.55
CA TYR A 66 -29.42 14.21 4.35
C TYR A 66 -30.20 13.76 5.59
N TYR A 67 -31.01 14.64 6.19
CA TYR A 67 -31.70 14.41 7.45
C TYR A 67 -33.22 14.48 7.24
N ASP A 68 -33.71 13.63 6.36
CA ASP A 68 -35.12 13.51 6.00
C ASP A 68 -35.98 12.70 6.99
N LYS A 69 -37.16 12.29 6.59
CA LYS A 69 -38.06 11.41 7.36
C LYS A 69 -38.55 12.04 8.67
N GLY A 70 -39.12 13.21 8.59
CA GLY A 70 -39.77 13.89 9.72
C GLY A 70 -38.78 14.62 10.64
N HIS A 71 -37.52 14.70 10.28
CA HIS A 71 -36.57 15.60 10.93
C HIS A 71 -36.81 17.04 10.46
N THR A 72 -36.66 17.99 11.38
CA THR A 72 -36.91 19.42 11.12
C THR A 72 -35.73 20.28 11.54
N ILE A 73 -35.46 21.32 10.78
CA ILE A 73 -34.53 22.39 11.16
C ILE A 73 -35.23 23.28 12.19
N SER A 74 -34.60 23.51 13.31
CA SER A 74 -35.20 24.21 14.43
C SER A 74 -34.17 24.95 15.27
N ALA A 75 -34.56 25.82 16.13
CA ALA A 75 -33.69 26.46 17.13
C ALA A 75 -33.50 25.57 18.37
N ILE A 76 -32.38 25.76 19.08
CA ILE A 76 -32.22 25.33 20.47
C ILE A 76 -33.18 26.14 21.33
N VAL A 77 -33.93 25.46 22.18
CA VAL A 77 -34.91 26.06 23.07
C VAL A 77 -34.53 25.83 24.54
N GLU A 78 -35.15 26.54 25.45
CA GLU A 78 -34.86 26.48 26.90
C GLU A 78 -34.94 25.06 27.47
N SER A 79 -35.87 24.25 26.98
CA SER A 79 -35.98 22.84 27.41
C SER A 79 -34.77 21.98 27.08
N ASP A 80 -33.90 22.44 26.19
CA ASP A 80 -32.62 21.75 25.86
C ASP A 80 -31.48 22.11 26.84
N ALA A 81 -31.68 23.08 27.75
CA ALA A 81 -30.62 23.55 28.67
C ALA A 81 -29.99 22.41 29.49
N ARG A 82 -30.75 21.35 29.79
CA ARG A 82 -30.25 20.13 30.45
C ARG A 82 -29.18 19.40 29.65
N LEU A 83 -29.22 19.55 28.31
CA LEU A 83 -28.25 18.92 27.41
C LEU A 83 -26.93 19.70 27.36
N LEU A 84 -26.96 20.97 27.74
CA LEU A 84 -25.81 21.88 27.72
C LEU A 84 -25.77 22.65 29.06
N PRO A 85 -25.30 22.04 30.15
CA PRO A 85 -25.19 22.71 31.43
C PRO A 85 -24.40 24.01 31.33
N GLY A 86 -25.03 25.13 31.67
CA GLY A 86 -24.48 26.48 31.53
C GLY A 86 -24.20 26.91 30.09
N GLY A 87 -24.82 26.27 29.09
CA GLY A 87 -24.60 26.55 27.67
C GLY A 87 -23.29 26.00 27.12
N ASN A 88 -22.60 25.14 27.88
CA ASN A 88 -21.25 24.67 27.56
C ASN A 88 -21.22 23.22 27.09
N MET A 89 -20.30 22.97 26.16
CA MET A 89 -19.79 21.64 25.83
C MET A 89 -18.72 21.23 26.82
N SER A 90 -18.59 19.92 27.06
CA SER A 90 -17.47 19.32 27.76
C SER A 90 -16.82 18.25 26.90
N VAL A 91 -15.56 18.46 26.55
CA VAL A 91 -14.83 17.67 25.54
C VAL A 91 -13.64 16.98 26.23
N ARG A 92 -13.64 15.65 26.23
CA ARG A 92 -12.46 14.87 26.63
C ARG A 92 -11.36 15.03 25.57
N LEU A 93 -10.16 15.36 26.01
CA LEU A 93 -8.98 15.47 25.18
C LEU A 93 -8.22 14.13 25.24
N GLU A 94 -8.52 13.24 24.30
CA GLU A 94 -8.06 11.84 24.33
C GLU A 94 -6.55 11.71 24.09
N THR A 95 -5.96 12.64 23.34
CA THR A 95 -4.52 12.66 23.03
C THR A 95 -3.62 12.80 24.26
N ILE A 96 -4.18 13.22 25.39
CA ILE A 96 -3.46 13.42 26.66
C ILE A 96 -3.97 12.54 27.79
N ASP A 97 -4.70 11.50 27.47
CA ASP A 97 -5.14 10.52 28.47
C ASP A 97 -3.95 9.89 29.20
N GLY A 98 -4.04 9.84 30.51
CA GLY A 98 -2.98 9.30 31.39
C GLY A 98 -1.83 10.25 31.66
N ALA A 99 -1.77 11.40 31.02
CA ALA A 99 -0.81 12.47 31.34
C ALA A 99 -1.31 13.39 32.44
N ASN A 100 -0.41 14.20 33.02
CA ASN A 100 -0.82 15.31 33.88
C ASN A 100 -1.66 16.31 33.06
N THR A 101 -2.68 16.90 33.68
CA THR A 101 -3.33 18.06 33.06
C THR A 101 -2.41 19.26 33.22
N SER A 102 -1.61 19.52 32.19
CA SER A 102 -0.60 20.60 32.17
C SER A 102 -1.05 21.70 31.22
N VAL A 103 -1.23 22.91 31.74
CA VAL A 103 -1.67 24.06 30.96
C VAL A 103 -0.67 25.19 31.02
N ILE A 104 -0.62 26.01 29.98
CA ILE A 104 0.20 27.23 29.91
C ILE A 104 -0.63 28.43 29.46
N SER A 105 -0.12 29.63 29.78
CA SER A 105 -0.52 30.89 29.16
C SER A 105 0.74 31.67 28.77
N ASP A 106 0.85 32.04 27.53
CA ASP A 106 2.00 32.81 27.03
C ASP A 106 2.06 34.23 27.67
N ASN A 107 0.92 34.75 28.11
CA ASN A 107 0.79 36.06 28.77
C ASN A 107 0.75 35.98 30.32
N GLY A 108 0.99 34.81 30.94
CA GLY A 108 0.99 34.62 32.39
C GLY A 108 -0.36 34.87 33.07
N THR A 109 -1.49 34.58 32.38
CA THR A 109 -2.83 34.93 32.84
C THR A 109 -3.61 33.73 33.41
N LEU A 110 -2.96 32.62 33.73
CA LEU A 110 -3.66 31.45 34.28
C LEU A 110 -4.17 31.68 35.69
N THR A 111 -5.35 31.12 35.96
CA THR A 111 -5.98 31.12 37.26
C THR A 111 -6.43 29.71 37.65
N TRP A 112 -6.50 29.43 38.94
CA TRP A 112 -7.07 28.25 39.54
C TRP A 112 -8.07 28.64 40.63
N ALA A 113 -9.29 28.15 40.54
CA ALA A 113 -10.39 28.50 41.43
C ALA A 113 -10.15 28.12 42.92
N GLY A 114 -9.22 27.16 43.17
CA GLY A 114 -8.82 26.76 44.53
C GLY A 114 -7.95 27.76 45.28
N GLN A 115 -7.52 28.87 44.65
CA GLN A 115 -6.81 29.97 45.28
C GLN A 115 -7.48 31.33 45.00
N PRO A 116 -8.52 31.67 45.74
CA PRO A 116 -9.16 32.98 45.61
C PRO A 116 -8.16 34.11 45.89
N GLY A 117 -8.16 35.17 45.07
CA GLY A 117 -7.32 36.36 45.25
C GLY A 117 -5.98 36.36 44.52
N GLN A 118 -5.55 35.26 43.91
CA GLN A 118 -4.35 35.19 43.08
C GLN A 118 -4.74 35.02 41.59
N VAL A 119 -5.33 36.07 41.04
CA VAL A 119 -5.81 36.06 39.65
C VAL A 119 -4.67 36.45 38.73
N GLY A 120 -4.38 35.59 37.75
CA GLY A 120 -3.55 35.96 36.56
C GLY A 120 -2.05 36.05 36.81
N GLN A 121 -1.48 35.22 37.69
CA GLN A 121 -0.06 35.28 38.03
C GLN A 121 0.80 34.14 37.48
N TRP A 122 0.16 33.17 36.76
CA TRP A 122 0.86 31.96 36.42
C TRP A 122 1.05 31.80 34.90
N GLY A 123 2.27 31.50 34.48
CA GLY A 123 2.57 31.07 33.10
C GLY A 123 2.25 29.61 32.85
N ALA A 124 2.33 28.76 33.89
CA ALA A 124 1.94 27.37 33.80
C ALA A 124 1.26 26.87 35.08
N LEU A 125 0.27 25.99 34.93
CA LEU A 125 -0.38 25.25 36.02
C LEU A 125 -0.44 23.75 35.66
N VAL A 126 -0.29 22.88 36.67
CA VAL A 126 -0.32 21.42 36.50
C VAL A 126 -1.17 20.80 37.60
N ALA A 127 -2.14 19.99 37.24
CA ALA A 127 -2.81 19.06 38.13
C ALA A 127 -2.19 17.67 37.92
N ARG A 128 -1.40 17.23 38.91
CA ARG A 128 -0.79 15.91 38.95
C ARG A 128 -1.65 14.99 39.84
N PRO A 129 -2.08 13.84 39.34
CA PRO A 129 -2.87 12.92 40.15
C PRO A 129 -2.06 12.30 41.28
N THR A 130 -2.70 12.14 42.41
CA THR A 130 -2.11 11.50 43.62
C THR A 130 -2.96 10.31 44.10
N GLY A 131 -4.17 10.17 43.59
CA GLY A 131 -5.10 9.10 43.94
C GLY A 131 -6.35 9.14 43.08
N ARG A 132 -7.35 8.38 43.48
CA ARG A 132 -8.64 8.32 42.79
C ARG A 132 -9.38 9.65 42.91
N ASN A 133 -9.31 10.51 41.92
CA ASN A 133 -9.90 11.85 41.86
C ASN A 133 -9.30 12.84 42.86
N THR A 134 -7.99 12.69 43.19
CA THR A 134 -7.24 13.66 44.02
C THR A 134 -6.00 14.09 43.26
N TYR A 135 -5.60 15.36 43.44
CA TYR A 135 -4.55 16.01 42.69
C TYR A 135 -3.65 16.89 43.57
N ASP A 136 -2.35 16.88 43.28
CA ASP A 136 -1.47 17.95 43.67
C ASP A 136 -1.48 19.03 42.60
N VAL A 137 -1.53 20.30 42.99
CA VAL A 137 -1.52 21.42 42.05
C VAL A 137 -0.18 22.15 42.13
N PHE A 138 0.43 22.39 40.97
CA PHE A 138 1.71 23.08 40.86
C PHE A 138 1.62 24.28 39.92
N ALA A 139 2.48 25.26 40.09
CA ALA A 139 2.55 26.47 39.29
C ALA A 139 3.98 26.84 38.90
N SER A 140 4.10 27.52 37.75
CA SER A 140 5.33 28.18 37.32
C SER A 140 5.01 29.60 36.86
N ALA A 141 5.91 30.55 37.06
CA ALA A 141 5.77 31.92 36.55
C ALA A 141 5.89 31.95 35.01
N GLY A 142 6.74 31.10 34.42
CA GLY A 142 6.89 30.97 32.98
C GLY A 142 6.01 29.89 32.33
N PRO A 143 5.75 29.96 31.03
CA PRO A 143 4.90 29.01 30.28
C PRO A 143 5.61 27.70 29.98
N THR A 144 5.91 26.91 31.00
CA THR A 144 6.65 25.65 30.92
C THR A 144 5.69 24.45 30.90
N CYS A 145 5.76 23.61 29.87
CA CYS A 145 4.99 22.37 29.76
C CYS A 145 5.52 21.27 30.70
N ALA A 146 4.61 20.58 31.39
CA ALA A 146 4.94 19.46 32.27
C ALA A 146 3.90 18.29 32.19
N PRO A 147 3.62 17.75 31.00
CA PRO A 147 2.57 16.73 30.82
C PRO A 147 2.98 15.37 31.41
N THR A 148 4.26 15.03 31.45
CA THR A 148 4.76 13.72 31.93
C THR A 148 5.34 13.79 33.34
N SER A 149 6.07 14.86 33.64
CA SER A 149 6.71 15.06 34.94
C SER A 149 6.72 16.54 35.32
N VAL A 150 6.53 16.85 36.59
CA VAL A 150 6.59 18.24 37.11
C VAL A 150 8.03 18.59 37.47
N PRO A 151 8.63 19.60 36.80
CA PRO A 151 9.99 20.05 37.14
C PRO A 151 10.11 20.56 38.59
N ALA A 152 11.29 20.41 39.17
CA ALA A 152 11.58 20.89 40.52
C ALA A 152 11.45 22.43 40.70
N SER A 153 11.51 23.19 39.61
CA SER A 153 11.30 24.64 39.56
C SER A 153 9.85 25.08 39.76
N PHE A 154 8.89 24.14 39.71
CA PHE A 154 7.48 24.45 39.95
C PHE A 154 7.21 24.58 41.46
N THR A 155 6.43 25.56 41.82
CA THR A 155 5.94 25.71 43.20
C THR A 155 4.68 24.87 43.37
N ARG A 156 4.64 24.04 44.42
CA ARG A 156 3.45 23.31 44.81
C ARG A 156 2.46 24.24 45.48
N LEU A 157 1.29 24.46 44.91
CA LEU A 157 0.23 25.31 45.47
C LEU A 157 -0.66 24.56 46.47
N ALA A 158 -0.95 23.28 46.20
CA ALA A 158 -1.83 22.45 47.02
C ALA A 158 -1.53 20.96 46.89
N THR A 159 -1.92 20.18 47.89
CA THR A 159 -1.74 18.74 47.97
C THR A 159 -3.07 18.04 48.17
N GLY A 160 -3.34 16.96 47.46
CA GLY A 160 -4.49 16.09 47.65
C GLY A 160 -5.84 16.76 47.41
N VAL A 161 -5.92 17.76 46.53
CA VAL A 161 -7.15 18.46 46.17
C VAL A 161 -8.12 17.50 45.53
N ALA A 162 -9.38 17.47 46.00
CA ALA A 162 -10.45 16.69 45.37
C ALA A 162 -10.79 17.27 44.00
N GLY A 163 -10.86 16.38 42.98
CA GLY A 163 -11.25 16.79 41.62
C GLY A 163 -12.74 17.07 41.45
N PRO A 164 -13.15 17.71 40.35
CA PRO A 164 -12.28 18.17 39.27
C PRO A 164 -11.48 19.42 39.64
N VAL A 165 -10.21 19.48 39.20
CA VAL A 165 -9.37 20.68 39.31
C VAL A 165 -9.49 21.46 37.99
N GLU A 166 -9.93 22.69 38.04
CA GLU A 166 -10.24 23.52 36.89
C GLU A 166 -9.32 24.72 36.77
N PHE A 167 -8.75 24.92 35.61
CA PHE A 167 -7.87 25.99 35.21
C PHE A 167 -8.54 26.90 34.17
N SER A 168 -8.35 28.19 34.29
CA SER A 168 -8.80 29.17 33.31
C SER A 168 -7.72 30.19 32.97
N SER A 169 -7.86 30.87 31.85
CA SER A 169 -7.13 32.07 31.52
C SER A 169 -8.06 33.27 31.65
N LEU A 170 -7.55 34.39 32.12
CA LEU A 170 -8.36 35.63 32.23
C LEU A 170 -9.05 36.00 30.93
N ASN A 171 -8.40 35.76 29.80
CA ASN A 171 -8.92 36.09 28.47
C ASN A 171 -9.56 34.91 27.78
N GLY A 172 -9.32 33.66 28.22
CA GLY A 172 -9.75 32.43 27.54
C GLY A 172 -11.25 32.23 27.49
N ALA A 173 -12.01 32.82 28.40
CA ALA A 173 -13.49 32.84 28.42
C ALA A 173 -14.08 33.93 27.50
N ASN A 174 -13.27 34.88 27.00
CA ASN A 174 -13.74 35.94 26.14
C ASN A 174 -13.95 35.40 24.68
N PRO A 175 -15.21 35.39 24.16
CA PRO A 175 -15.45 34.96 22.78
C PRO A 175 -14.74 35.84 21.74
N ALA A 176 -14.44 37.09 22.06
CA ALA A 176 -13.70 38.02 21.20
C ALA A 176 -12.19 37.83 21.21
N ALA A 177 -11.63 37.02 22.12
CA ALA A 177 -10.20 36.73 22.14
C ALA A 177 -9.79 36.06 20.83
N THR A 178 -8.91 36.69 20.10
CA THR A 178 -8.47 36.24 18.77
C THR A 178 -7.05 35.71 18.77
N ALA A 179 -6.17 36.25 19.61
CA ALA A 179 -4.80 35.81 19.70
C ALA A 179 -4.67 34.51 20.50
N PRO A 180 -3.95 33.50 20.01
CA PRO A 180 -3.70 32.27 20.79
C PRO A 180 -3.05 32.52 22.14
N THR A 181 -2.26 33.56 22.26
CA THR A 181 -1.60 33.99 23.53
C THR A 181 -2.61 34.38 24.63
N ASP A 182 -3.85 34.70 24.24
CA ASP A 182 -4.94 35.03 25.18
C ASP A 182 -5.70 33.78 25.64
N LEU A 183 -5.43 32.63 25.04
CA LEU A 183 -6.11 31.38 25.31
C LEU A 183 -5.33 30.49 26.26
N ILE A 184 -5.98 29.43 26.75
CA ILE A 184 -5.32 28.42 27.58
C ILE A 184 -4.67 27.36 26.68
N GLY A 185 -3.34 27.20 26.77
CA GLY A 185 -2.57 26.19 26.05
C GLY A 185 -2.53 24.90 26.86
N VAL A 186 -2.92 23.77 26.26
CA VAL A 186 -2.77 22.43 26.83
C VAL A 186 -1.54 21.76 26.26
N CYS A 187 -0.66 21.26 27.16
CA CYS A 187 0.57 20.60 26.80
C CYS A 187 0.32 19.13 26.50
N GLU A 188 0.56 18.70 25.27
CA GLU A 188 0.53 17.30 24.87
C GLU A 188 1.91 16.66 24.98
N PRO A 189 2.02 15.39 25.44
CA PRO A 189 3.30 14.68 25.51
C PRO A 189 3.97 14.56 24.13
N PRO A 190 5.30 14.33 24.07
CA PRO A 190 5.99 13.98 22.84
C PRO A 190 5.40 12.72 22.19
N ASP A 191 5.32 12.74 20.85
CA ASP A 191 4.93 11.60 20.01
C ASP A 191 5.86 11.48 18.79
N SER A 192 5.55 10.57 17.85
CA SER A 192 6.34 10.38 16.64
C SER A 192 6.35 11.59 15.71
N THR A 193 5.29 12.39 15.71
CA THR A 193 5.12 13.59 14.87
C THR A 193 5.70 14.83 15.57
N TYR A 194 5.42 14.98 16.85
CA TYR A 194 5.84 16.13 17.69
C TYR A 194 6.84 15.67 18.74
N ARG A 195 8.10 15.44 18.36
CA ARG A 195 9.17 14.89 19.20
C ARG A 195 9.42 15.65 20.50
N ASN A 196 9.11 16.95 20.53
CA ASN A 196 9.23 17.81 21.72
C ASN A 196 7.88 18.04 22.41
N GLY A 197 6.82 17.40 21.94
CA GLY A 197 5.45 17.65 22.36
C GLY A 197 4.82 18.83 21.62
N ARG A 198 3.53 19.00 21.83
CA ARG A 198 2.70 20.02 21.19
C ARG A 198 1.92 20.79 22.23
N ILE A 199 1.61 22.05 21.93
CA ILE A 199 0.68 22.89 22.70
C ILE A 199 -0.53 23.15 21.82
N ARG A 200 -1.72 22.85 22.33
CA ARG A 200 -2.98 23.16 21.67
C ARG A 200 -3.76 24.18 22.50
N TYR A 201 -4.15 25.26 21.88
CA TYR A 201 -4.81 26.39 22.54
C TYR A 201 -6.32 26.23 22.48
N TYR A 202 -6.98 26.41 23.62
CA TYR A 202 -8.41 26.21 23.76
C TYR A 202 -9.11 27.44 24.33
N ARG A 203 -10.31 27.68 23.86
CA ARG A 203 -11.26 28.57 24.46
C ARG A 203 -11.90 27.91 25.70
N GLY A 204 -12.46 28.70 26.63
CA GLY A 204 -13.09 28.17 27.81
C GLY A 204 -12.09 27.76 28.89
N THR A 205 -12.40 26.70 29.64
CA THR A 205 -11.61 26.21 30.77
C THR A 205 -11.10 24.80 30.52
N ILE A 206 -10.03 24.43 31.25
CA ILE A 206 -9.45 23.07 31.21
C ILE A 206 -9.52 22.49 32.61
N ARG A 207 -10.05 21.28 32.71
CA ARG A 207 -10.16 20.61 34.02
C ARG A 207 -9.52 19.22 33.97
N ALA A 208 -8.81 18.90 35.08
CA ALA A 208 -8.44 17.54 35.40
C ALA A 208 -9.63 16.84 36.06
N ALA A 209 -10.07 15.73 35.47
CA ALA A 209 -11.22 14.94 35.90
C ALA A 209 -10.86 13.46 36.00
N ASN A 210 -11.76 12.66 36.56
CA ASN A 210 -11.61 11.21 36.69
C ASN A 210 -12.78 10.51 36.02
N ASP A 211 -12.52 9.36 35.39
CA ASP A 211 -13.54 8.57 34.68
C ASP A 211 -14.39 7.65 35.61
N GLY A 212 -14.26 7.83 36.93
CA GLY A 212 -14.90 6.97 37.91
C GLY A 212 -14.16 5.66 38.20
N LYS A 213 -13.21 5.26 37.33
CA LYS A 213 -12.40 4.05 37.44
C LYS A 213 -10.97 4.34 37.96
N GLY A 214 -10.63 5.60 38.19
CA GLY A 214 -9.31 6.02 38.65
C GLY A 214 -8.41 6.56 37.55
N ASN A 215 -8.83 6.54 36.28
CA ASN A 215 -8.04 7.09 35.18
C ASN A 215 -8.21 8.60 35.07
N ILE A 216 -7.11 9.31 34.85
CA ILE A 216 -7.09 10.75 34.65
C ILE A 216 -7.59 11.06 33.26
N ARG A 217 -8.38 12.13 33.21
CA ARG A 217 -8.92 12.70 31.98
C ARG A 217 -8.79 14.22 32.01
N THR A 218 -8.33 14.77 30.92
CA THR A 218 -8.35 16.22 30.72
C THR A 218 -9.58 16.57 29.89
N VAL A 219 -10.34 17.56 30.36
CA VAL A 219 -11.60 17.97 29.74
C VAL A 219 -11.58 19.47 29.47
N ASN A 220 -11.87 19.86 28.25
CA ASN A 220 -12.14 21.27 27.91
C ASN A 220 -13.64 21.56 28.11
N THR A 221 -13.94 22.60 28.84
CA THR A 221 -15.31 23.13 29.01
C THR A 221 -15.40 24.46 28.26
N VAL A 222 -16.27 24.53 27.25
CA VAL A 222 -16.28 25.61 26.27
C VAL A 222 -17.71 25.91 25.80
N ALA A 223 -18.06 27.18 25.55
CA ALA A 223 -19.35 27.54 24.96
C ALA A 223 -19.55 26.83 23.60
N LEU A 224 -20.79 26.39 23.34
CA LEU A 224 -21.12 25.57 22.15
C LEU A 224 -20.63 26.19 20.84
N GLU A 225 -20.90 27.46 20.60
CA GLU A 225 -20.47 28.10 19.34
C GLU A 225 -18.95 28.24 19.25
N SER A 226 -18.24 28.46 20.38
CA SER A 226 -16.78 28.46 20.43
C SER A 226 -16.19 27.07 20.21
N TYR A 227 -16.84 26.01 20.67
CA TYR A 227 -16.47 24.62 20.36
C TYR A 227 -16.49 24.36 18.85
N LEU A 228 -17.57 24.79 18.16
CA LEU A 228 -17.72 24.59 16.73
C LEU A 228 -16.62 25.29 15.91
N ARG A 229 -16.05 26.39 16.38
CA ARG A 229 -14.92 27.06 15.72
C ARG A 229 -13.68 26.18 15.62
N GLY A 230 -13.50 25.27 16.58
CA GLY A 230 -12.43 24.26 16.56
C GLY A 230 -12.82 22.95 15.85
N VAL A 231 -14.10 22.74 15.50
CA VAL A 231 -14.60 21.53 14.84
C VAL A 231 -14.79 21.75 13.34
N VAL A 232 -15.59 22.76 12.94
CA VAL A 232 -16.02 22.91 11.54
C VAL A 232 -14.86 23.02 10.56
N PRO A 233 -13.76 23.79 10.83
CA PRO A 233 -12.63 23.87 9.90
C PRO A 233 -11.78 22.60 9.88
N ARG A 234 -11.96 21.68 10.82
CA ARG A 234 -11.28 20.38 10.87
C ARG A 234 -12.08 19.29 10.19
N GLU A 235 -13.39 19.45 10.09
CA GLU A 235 -14.32 18.54 9.43
C GLU A 235 -14.53 18.91 7.96
N SER A 236 -14.57 20.21 7.64
CA SER A 236 -14.74 20.70 6.27
C SER A 236 -13.73 21.81 5.99
N PRO A 237 -12.91 21.69 4.92
CA PRO A 237 -11.93 22.72 4.57
C PRO A 237 -12.58 24.11 4.42
N ALA A 238 -12.09 25.09 5.19
CA ALA A 238 -12.64 26.44 5.19
C ALA A 238 -12.63 27.10 3.79
N GLY A 239 -11.63 26.78 2.95
CA GLY A 239 -11.55 27.25 1.57
C GLY A 239 -12.71 26.86 0.67
N TRP A 240 -13.53 25.88 1.09
CA TRP A 240 -14.77 25.56 0.37
C TRP A 240 -15.71 26.75 0.32
N GLY A 241 -15.70 27.60 1.34
CA GLY A 241 -16.54 28.80 1.39
C GLY A 241 -16.39 29.73 0.19
N ASP A 242 -15.21 29.77 -0.42
CA ASP A 242 -14.91 30.63 -1.56
C ASP A 242 -15.28 30.00 -2.92
N GLN A 243 -15.54 28.71 -2.95
CA GLN A 243 -15.82 28.00 -4.20
C GLN A 243 -17.13 28.44 -4.85
N ALA A 244 -17.16 28.37 -6.18
CA ALA A 244 -18.31 28.75 -7.00
C ALA A 244 -18.87 30.14 -6.64
N GLY A 245 -17.98 31.12 -6.46
CA GLY A 245 -18.38 32.52 -6.16
C GLY A 245 -19.02 32.67 -4.78
N GLY A 246 -18.64 31.81 -3.82
CA GLY A 246 -19.14 31.85 -2.45
C GLY A 246 -20.32 30.92 -2.17
N LEU A 247 -20.82 30.16 -3.14
CA LEU A 247 -21.90 29.18 -2.95
C LEU A 247 -21.46 28.06 -1.98
N GLY A 248 -20.20 27.71 -1.93
CA GLY A 248 -19.65 26.73 -1.00
C GLY A 248 -19.88 27.05 0.48
N MET A 249 -20.18 28.31 0.84
CA MET A 249 -20.60 28.69 2.17
C MET A 249 -21.83 27.90 2.66
N ASN A 250 -22.71 27.44 1.74
CA ASN A 250 -23.84 26.62 2.13
C ASN A 250 -23.43 25.24 2.64
N ALA A 251 -22.34 24.67 2.14
CA ALA A 251 -21.79 23.44 2.68
C ALA A 251 -21.24 23.64 4.10
N LEU A 252 -20.50 24.74 4.34
CA LEU A 252 -19.98 25.06 5.67
C LEU A 252 -21.09 25.34 6.69
N ARG A 253 -22.18 26.03 6.28
CA ARG A 253 -23.38 26.23 7.12
C ARG A 253 -24.07 24.91 7.45
N ALA A 254 -24.26 24.03 6.47
CA ALA A 254 -24.84 22.71 6.68
C ALA A 254 -23.97 21.86 7.65
N GLN A 255 -22.63 21.90 7.49
CA GLN A 255 -21.71 21.24 8.40
C GLN A 255 -21.82 21.81 9.83
N ALA A 256 -21.92 23.13 9.97
CA ALA A 256 -22.04 23.77 11.29
C ALA A 256 -23.31 23.33 12.04
N VAL A 257 -24.46 23.25 11.34
CA VAL A 257 -25.71 22.76 11.92
C VAL A 257 -25.65 21.27 12.25
N ALA A 258 -25.06 20.46 11.36
CA ALA A 258 -24.86 19.04 11.60
C ALA A 258 -23.96 18.80 12.82
N ALA A 259 -22.80 19.45 12.87
CA ALA A 259 -21.86 19.33 14.00
C ALA A 259 -22.48 19.80 15.33
N ARG A 260 -23.27 20.88 15.30
CA ARG A 260 -24.00 21.39 16.48
C ARG A 260 -25.01 20.37 16.99
N SER A 261 -25.85 19.84 16.11
CA SER A 261 -26.88 18.85 16.47
C SER A 261 -26.24 17.57 17.02
N TYR A 262 -25.19 17.08 16.36
CA TYR A 262 -24.43 15.92 16.80
C TYR A 262 -23.88 16.13 18.21
N SER A 263 -23.15 17.23 18.44
CA SER A 263 -22.48 17.49 19.72
C SER A 263 -23.48 17.72 20.87
N VAL A 264 -24.59 18.41 20.62
CA VAL A 264 -25.64 18.62 21.65
C VAL A 264 -26.33 17.31 22.00
N SER A 265 -26.57 16.42 21.04
CA SER A 265 -27.20 15.12 21.28
C SER A 265 -26.29 14.10 21.97
N GLU A 266 -24.98 14.26 21.93
CA GLU A 266 -24.01 13.35 22.56
C GLU A 266 -24.14 13.29 24.08
N SER A 267 -23.87 12.12 24.67
CA SER A 267 -23.78 11.89 26.12
C SER A 267 -22.89 10.68 26.36
N ARG A 268 -21.61 10.80 26.01
CA ARG A 268 -20.69 9.66 25.87
C ARG A 268 -20.05 9.24 27.19
N TYR A 269 -19.74 10.20 28.03
CA TYR A 269 -19.04 9.97 29.31
C TYR A 269 -19.77 10.65 30.45
N SER A 270 -19.65 10.12 31.68
CA SER A 270 -20.21 10.76 32.88
C SER A 270 -19.51 12.08 33.25
N TYR A 271 -18.26 12.27 32.79
CA TYR A 271 -17.40 13.42 33.08
C TYR A 271 -17.22 14.38 31.89
N ALA A 272 -17.57 13.96 30.69
CA ALA A 272 -17.50 14.75 29.48
C ALA A 272 -18.57 14.32 28.48
N LYS A 273 -19.08 15.28 27.71
CA LYS A 273 -20.16 15.04 26.77
C LYS A 273 -19.71 14.31 25.52
N THR A 274 -18.51 14.66 25.01
CA THR A 274 -17.94 14.16 23.78
C THR A 274 -16.42 14.05 23.89
N CYS A 275 -15.73 13.66 22.80
CA CYS A 275 -14.27 13.62 22.69
C CYS A 275 -13.75 14.45 21.49
N ASP A 276 -12.43 14.59 21.38
CA ASP A 276 -11.75 15.43 20.38
C ASP A 276 -11.21 14.67 19.17
N THR A 277 -11.50 13.37 19.05
CA THR A 277 -10.99 12.49 18.01
C THR A 277 -12.05 12.09 17.00
N MET A 278 -11.67 11.33 15.95
CA MET A 278 -12.59 10.79 14.92
C MET A 278 -13.67 9.85 15.49
N ASP A 279 -13.52 9.38 16.72
CA ASP A 279 -14.57 8.59 17.38
C ASP A 279 -15.78 9.44 17.79
N CYS A 280 -15.61 10.75 17.80
CA CYS A 280 -16.64 11.76 18.07
C CYS A 280 -16.72 12.78 16.93
N GLN A 281 -16.05 13.92 17.11
CA GLN A 281 -15.82 14.96 16.10
C GLN A 281 -14.40 15.48 16.28
N VAL A 282 -13.68 15.71 15.17
CA VAL A 282 -12.31 16.20 15.24
C VAL A 282 -12.31 17.64 15.81
N TYR A 283 -11.93 17.77 17.06
CA TYR A 283 -11.84 19.06 17.73
C TYR A 283 -10.39 19.50 17.89
N GLY A 284 -9.98 20.51 17.13
CA GLY A 284 -8.60 20.99 17.08
C GLY A 284 -8.25 22.08 18.11
N GLY A 285 -9.21 22.62 18.86
CA GLY A 285 -9.03 23.88 19.58
C GLY A 285 -8.94 25.07 18.63
N ALA A 286 -8.34 26.17 19.06
CA ALA A 286 -8.24 27.41 18.27
C ALA A 286 -6.94 27.51 17.48
N ALA A 287 -5.83 26.99 18.02
CA ALA A 287 -4.51 27.03 17.42
C ALA A 287 -3.60 25.94 17.99
N THR A 288 -2.47 25.69 17.35
CA THR A 288 -1.46 24.72 17.81
C THR A 288 -0.05 25.18 17.51
N ARG A 289 0.93 24.81 18.36
CA ARG A 289 2.36 24.96 18.08
C ARG A 289 3.17 23.83 18.72
N THR A 290 4.35 23.56 18.20
CA THR A 290 5.33 22.68 18.87
C THR A 290 5.84 23.32 20.16
N VAL A 291 6.13 22.53 21.17
CA VAL A 291 6.82 23.02 22.39
C VAL A 291 8.19 23.60 21.98
N GLY A 292 8.46 24.83 22.40
CA GLY A 292 9.65 25.59 22.00
C GLY A 292 9.51 26.37 20.68
N GLY A 293 8.46 26.15 19.90
CA GLY A 293 8.14 26.98 18.75
C GLY A 293 7.58 28.35 19.13
N SER A 294 7.80 29.38 18.30
CA SER A 294 7.36 30.76 18.59
C SER A 294 5.98 31.11 18.04
N THR A 295 5.60 30.54 16.88
CA THR A 295 4.39 30.96 16.16
C THR A 295 3.34 29.86 16.15
N PRO A 296 2.14 30.11 16.72
CA PRO A 296 1.02 29.18 16.60
C PRO A 296 0.44 29.12 15.18
N ALA A 297 0.14 27.92 14.73
CA ALA A 297 -0.70 27.70 13.55
C ALA A 297 -2.17 27.80 13.95
N ILE A 298 -2.89 28.73 13.34
CA ILE A 298 -4.30 28.99 13.62
C ILE A 298 -5.16 27.90 12.98
N ILE A 299 -6.14 27.37 13.72
CA ILE A 299 -7.10 26.35 13.27
C ILE A 299 -8.42 26.99 12.89
N GLU A 300 -8.90 27.95 13.69
CA GLU A 300 -10.12 28.70 13.42
C GLU A 300 -9.97 29.51 12.11
N ASP A 301 -11.06 29.64 11.36
CA ASP A 301 -11.04 30.37 10.08
C ASP A 301 -12.29 31.24 9.97
N ALA A 302 -12.11 32.48 9.49
CA ALA A 302 -13.18 33.47 9.39
C ALA A 302 -14.40 33.01 8.58
N ARG A 303 -14.20 32.13 7.56
CA ARG A 303 -15.30 31.59 6.74
C ARG A 303 -16.14 30.60 7.52
N THR A 304 -15.50 29.69 8.26
CA THR A 304 -16.21 28.75 9.15
C THR A 304 -16.84 29.46 10.32
N ASP A 305 -16.18 30.46 10.90
CA ASP A 305 -16.74 31.31 11.95
C ASP A 305 -18.01 32.03 11.48
N ARG A 306 -17.99 32.56 10.24
CA ARG A 306 -19.16 33.16 9.61
C ARG A 306 -20.30 32.12 9.43
N ALA A 307 -19.99 30.92 8.95
CA ALA A 307 -21.00 29.85 8.78
C ALA A 307 -21.63 29.46 10.12
N ILE A 308 -20.85 29.37 11.20
CA ILE A 308 -21.31 29.09 12.56
C ILE A 308 -22.21 30.22 13.06
N ALA A 309 -21.79 31.49 12.90
CA ALA A 309 -22.55 32.66 13.35
C ALA A 309 -23.89 32.79 12.61
N GLU A 310 -23.91 32.62 11.30
CA GLU A 310 -25.11 32.69 10.46
C GLU A 310 -26.12 31.56 10.75
N THR A 311 -25.70 30.48 11.40
CA THR A 311 -26.52 29.33 11.81
C THR A 311 -26.58 29.15 13.32
N ALA A 312 -26.21 30.18 14.10
CA ALA A 312 -26.12 30.08 15.56
C ALA A 312 -27.42 29.55 16.19
N GLY A 313 -27.26 28.58 17.08
CA GLY A 313 -28.40 27.96 17.79
C GLY A 313 -29.29 27.07 16.92
N VAL A 314 -29.04 26.90 15.61
CA VAL A 314 -29.88 26.05 14.75
C VAL A 314 -29.44 24.59 14.87
N VAL A 315 -30.41 23.67 15.01
CA VAL A 315 -30.24 22.23 15.18
C VAL A 315 -31.26 21.44 14.32
N ILE A 316 -30.99 20.17 14.15
CA ILE A 316 -31.94 19.21 13.56
C ILE A 316 -32.68 18.49 14.69
N ARG A 317 -34.00 18.41 14.61
CA ARG A 317 -34.84 17.65 15.55
C ARG A 317 -35.51 16.47 14.85
N SER A 318 -35.59 15.37 15.58
CA SER A 318 -36.42 14.24 15.17
C SER A 318 -37.87 14.56 15.23
N ALA A 319 -38.74 13.74 14.63
CA ALA A 319 -40.21 13.87 14.74
C ALA A 319 -40.72 13.85 16.18
N ALA A 320 -40.00 13.24 17.11
CA ALA A 320 -40.28 13.24 18.54
C ALA A 320 -39.84 14.52 19.27
N GLY A 321 -39.31 15.52 18.57
CA GLY A 321 -38.84 16.79 19.10
C GLY A 321 -37.44 16.77 19.74
N ALA A 322 -36.79 15.61 19.89
CA ALA A 322 -35.43 15.51 20.42
C ALA A 322 -34.40 16.00 19.39
N ILE A 323 -33.28 16.61 19.86
CA ILE A 323 -32.18 16.97 18.98
C ILE A 323 -31.59 15.68 18.40
N ALA A 324 -31.50 15.60 17.08
CA ALA A 324 -31.06 14.43 16.36
C ALA A 324 -29.53 14.27 16.42
N ARG A 325 -29.04 13.04 16.51
CA ARG A 325 -27.63 12.71 16.33
C ARG A 325 -27.32 12.67 14.86
N THR A 326 -26.95 13.81 14.32
CA THR A 326 -26.69 14.05 12.90
C THR A 326 -25.31 13.55 12.51
N GLU A 327 -25.18 12.26 12.25
CA GLU A 327 -23.93 11.68 11.75
C GLU A 327 -23.53 12.32 10.42
N PHE A 328 -22.23 12.41 10.15
CA PHE A 328 -21.67 12.88 8.89
C PHE A 328 -20.38 12.14 8.55
N THR A 329 -20.01 12.15 7.29
CA THR A 329 -18.88 11.42 6.74
C THR A 329 -18.20 12.27 5.67
N SER A 330 -16.91 12.04 5.41
CA SER A 330 -16.17 12.79 4.38
C SER A 330 -16.83 12.64 3.01
N SER A 331 -16.94 11.41 2.49
CA SER A 331 -17.64 11.09 1.25
C SER A 331 -18.42 9.78 1.42
N ASN A 332 -19.63 9.73 0.91
CA ASN A 332 -20.43 8.51 0.88
C ASN A 332 -20.30 7.75 -0.44
N GLY A 333 -19.44 8.24 -1.37
CA GLY A 333 -19.16 7.59 -2.65
C GLY A 333 -20.31 7.65 -3.66
N GLY A 334 -21.32 8.51 -3.43
CA GLY A 334 -22.51 8.68 -4.28
C GLY A 334 -23.76 8.00 -3.75
N ARG A 335 -23.74 7.46 -2.51
CA ARG A 335 -24.91 6.89 -1.84
C ARG A 335 -24.77 6.93 -0.33
N THR A 336 -25.77 7.38 0.39
CA THR A 336 -25.77 7.29 1.86
C THR A 336 -25.96 5.85 2.33
N ALA A 337 -25.30 5.47 3.43
CA ALA A 337 -25.56 4.22 4.12
C ALA A 337 -26.84 4.29 4.96
N ALA A 338 -27.52 3.17 5.11
CA ALA A 338 -28.67 3.05 6.01
C ALA A 338 -28.27 3.22 7.48
N GLY A 339 -29.12 3.84 8.26
CA GLY A 339 -28.97 4.05 9.69
C GLY A 339 -30.19 4.76 10.26
N THR A 340 -29.99 5.76 11.11
CA THR A 340 -31.04 6.65 11.58
C THR A 340 -31.73 7.36 10.40
N PHE A 341 -30.98 7.64 9.34
CA PHE A 341 -31.45 8.26 8.12
C PHE A 341 -31.47 7.24 6.96
N ALA A 342 -32.20 7.55 5.88
CA ALA A 342 -32.39 6.62 4.78
C ALA A 342 -31.14 6.46 3.91
N ALA A 343 -30.94 5.24 3.39
CA ALA A 343 -30.05 5.02 2.27
C ALA A 343 -30.66 5.54 0.97
N LYS A 344 -29.91 6.38 0.23
CA LYS A 344 -30.36 6.94 -1.05
C LYS A 344 -29.20 7.40 -1.92
N PRO A 345 -29.37 7.49 -3.25
CA PRO A 345 -28.37 8.07 -4.14
C PRO A 345 -28.03 9.51 -3.73
N ASP A 346 -26.77 9.91 -3.92
CA ASP A 346 -26.26 11.25 -3.58
C ASP A 346 -25.51 11.86 -4.77
N ASP A 347 -26.25 12.56 -5.62
CA ASP A 347 -25.71 13.22 -6.80
C ASP A 347 -24.77 14.38 -6.40
N GLY A 348 -24.95 14.97 -5.24
CA GLY A 348 -24.05 15.98 -4.70
C GLY A 348 -22.65 15.43 -4.48
N ASP A 349 -22.54 14.24 -3.87
CA ASP A 349 -21.26 13.60 -3.63
C ASP A 349 -20.60 13.20 -4.96
N LEU A 350 -21.37 12.67 -5.91
CA LEU A 350 -20.86 12.34 -7.24
C LEU A 350 -20.36 13.57 -8.01
N ALA A 351 -21.04 14.71 -7.88
CA ALA A 351 -20.69 15.95 -8.58
C ALA A 351 -19.53 16.71 -7.93
N ALA A 352 -19.18 16.40 -6.69
CA ALA A 352 -18.16 17.12 -5.92
C ALA A 352 -16.73 16.84 -6.37
N ASP A 353 -16.52 15.90 -7.28
CA ASP A 353 -15.17 15.52 -7.76
C ASP A 353 -14.24 15.07 -6.61
N ALA A 354 -14.79 14.38 -5.63
CA ALA A 354 -14.06 13.98 -4.42
C ALA A 354 -13.06 12.84 -4.70
N GLN A 355 -11.82 13.02 -4.25
CA GLN A 355 -10.73 12.02 -4.41
C GLN A 355 -11.07 10.65 -3.85
N LEU A 356 -12.04 10.60 -2.95
CA LEU A 356 -12.37 9.40 -2.18
C LEU A 356 -13.68 8.74 -2.62
N GLN A 357 -14.25 9.15 -3.75
CA GLN A 357 -15.48 8.52 -4.26
C GLN A 357 -15.26 7.06 -4.63
N THR A 358 -14.11 6.71 -5.19
CA THR A 358 -13.72 5.33 -5.45
C THR A 358 -12.30 5.08 -4.96
N TRP A 359 -12.03 3.86 -4.53
CA TRP A 359 -10.71 3.45 -4.07
C TRP A 359 -10.52 1.95 -4.28
N SER A 360 -9.27 1.50 -4.30
CA SER A 360 -8.90 0.09 -4.35
C SER A 360 -7.76 -0.23 -3.39
N ARG A 361 -7.65 -1.50 -3.00
CA ARG A 361 -6.60 -2.05 -2.13
C ARG A 361 -6.27 -3.46 -2.57
N THR A 362 -4.99 -3.78 -2.64
CA THR A 362 -4.52 -5.15 -2.81
C THR A 362 -4.19 -5.74 -1.45
N LEU A 363 -4.79 -6.88 -1.12
CA LEU A 363 -4.47 -7.65 0.07
C LEU A 363 -3.78 -8.94 -0.36
N SER A 364 -2.52 -9.15 0.03
CA SER A 364 -1.81 -10.37 -0.33
C SER A 364 -2.41 -11.58 0.38
N ALA A 365 -2.42 -12.74 -0.28
CA ALA A 365 -2.88 -13.97 0.35
C ALA A 365 -2.05 -14.32 1.59
N VAL A 366 -0.76 -14.01 1.57
CA VAL A 366 0.14 -14.23 2.71
C VAL A 366 -0.27 -13.41 3.93
N ASP A 367 -0.60 -12.12 3.74
CA ASP A 367 -1.03 -11.26 4.83
C ASP A 367 -2.40 -11.66 5.37
N ILE A 368 -3.34 -12.05 4.48
CA ILE A 368 -4.65 -12.57 4.86
C ILE A 368 -4.49 -13.84 5.71
N GLN A 369 -3.65 -14.79 5.29
CA GLN A 369 -3.38 -16.02 6.03
C GLN A 369 -2.69 -15.74 7.37
N LYS A 370 -1.78 -14.76 7.42
CA LYS A 370 -1.13 -14.31 8.65
C LYS A 370 -2.13 -13.66 9.61
N LYS A 371 -3.08 -12.88 9.11
CA LYS A 371 -4.12 -12.22 9.92
C LYS A 371 -5.17 -13.22 10.43
N TYR A 372 -5.52 -14.23 9.63
CA TYR A 372 -6.52 -15.24 9.92
C TYR A 372 -5.95 -16.67 9.82
N PRO A 373 -5.03 -17.06 10.71
CA PRO A 373 -4.25 -18.31 10.55
C PRO A 373 -5.11 -19.59 10.59
N SER A 374 -6.33 -19.54 11.14
CA SER A 374 -7.24 -20.67 11.21
C SER A 374 -7.79 -21.13 9.86
N ILE A 375 -7.67 -20.32 8.80
CA ILE A 375 -8.17 -20.70 7.48
C ILE A 375 -7.22 -21.64 6.71
N GLY A 376 -5.93 -21.69 7.07
CA GLY A 376 -4.91 -22.37 6.26
C GLY A 376 -4.58 -21.61 4.99
N VAL A 377 -4.46 -22.28 3.84
CA VAL A 377 -4.21 -21.63 2.53
C VAL A 377 -5.49 -20.97 2.03
N LEU A 378 -5.42 -19.70 1.67
CA LEU A 378 -6.57 -18.92 1.20
C LEU A 378 -7.14 -19.52 -0.11
N THR A 379 -8.46 -19.74 -0.15
CA THR A 379 -9.18 -20.20 -1.35
C THR A 379 -10.15 -19.17 -1.88
N SER A 380 -10.82 -18.39 -1.03
CA SER A 380 -11.74 -17.33 -1.47
C SER A 380 -11.98 -16.27 -0.40
N VAL A 381 -12.38 -15.08 -0.84
CA VAL A 381 -12.94 -14.02 0.00
C VAL A 381 -14.21 -13.53 -0.68
N VAL A 382 -15.33 -13.58 0.05
CA VAL A 382 -16.65 -13.22 -0.48
C VAL A 382 -17.29 -12.19 0.42
N THR A 383 -17.73 -11.08 -0.17
CA THR A 383 -18.47 -10.01 0.52
C THR A 383 -19.97 -10.19 0.30
N THR A 384 -20.76 -10.00 1.35
CA THR A 384 -22.23 -9.91 1.27
C THR A 384 -22.67 -8.48 1.55
N HIS A 385 -23.72 -8.02 0.86
CA HIS A 385 -24.20 -6.64 0.88
C HIS A 385 -25.61 -6.52 1.47
N ASP A 386 -26.01 -5.28 1.83
CA ASP A 386 -27.26 -4.99 2.51
C ASP A 386 -28.51 -5.01 1.59
N GLY A 387 -28.33 -5.13 0.28
CA GLY A 387 -29.42 -5.20 -0.68
C GLY A 387 -30.12 -3.87 -0.98
N LEU A 388 -29.60 -2.74 -0.49
CA LEU A 388 -30.26 -1.42 -0.60
C LEU A 388 -29.93 -0.68 -1.91
N GLY A 389 -29.33 -1.38 -2.89
CA GLY A 389 -29.05 -0.84 -4.23
C GLY A 389 -27.75 -0.05 -4.32
N GLY A 390 -27.44 0.43 -5.52
CA GLY A 390 -26.15 1.01 -5.87
C GLY A 390 -25.17 -0.05 -6.36
N GLU A 391 -23.90 0.31 -6.48
CA GLU A 391 -22.86 -0.64 -6.90
C GLU A 391 -22.76 -1.77 -5.88
N TRP A 392 -22.56 -2.99 -6.35
CA TRP A 392 -22.53 -4.25 -5.56
C TRP A 392 -23.83 -4.52 -4.77
N ASN A 393 -24.94 -3.86 -5.10
CA ASN A 393 -26.22 -3.95 -4.39
C ASN A 393 -26.14 -3.47 -2.93
N GLY A 394 -25.32 -2.46 -2.64
CA GLY A 394 -25.29 -1.75 -1.35
C GLY A 394 -23.98 -1.85 -0.59
N TYR A 395 -24.03 -1.45 0.66
CA TYR A 395 -22.88 -1.51 1.59
C TYR A 395 -22.59 -2.94 2.01
N ALA A 396 -21.30 -3.26 2.19
CA ALA A 396 -20.88 -4.55 2.70
C ALA A 396 -21.38 -4.79 4.13
N VAL A 397 -21.86 -6.01 4.40
CA VAL A 397 -22.36 -6.45 5.70
C VAL A 397 -21.39 -7.42 6.36
N ASN A 398 -21.01 -8.48 5.64
CA ASN A 398 -20.04 -9.45 6.10
C ASN A 398 -19.03 -9.78 5.00
N VAL A 399 -17.84 -10.20 5.44
CA VAL A 399 -16.79 -10.75 4.58
C VAL A 399 -16.46 -12.14 5.09
N THR A 400 -16.64 -13.16 4.25
CA THR A 400 -16.29 -14.55 4.55
C THR A 400 -14.97 -14.88 3.85
N ILE A 401 -13.96 -15.20 4.65
CA ILE A 401 -12.61 -15.58 4.24
C ILE A 401 -12.50 -17.09 4.39
N THR A 402 -12.33 -17.81 3.30
CA THR A 402 -12.26 -19.27 3.27
C THR A 402 -10.87 -19.74 2.83
N GLY A 403 -10.41 -20.81 3.43
CA GLY A 403 -9.17 -21.47 3.08
C GLY A 403 -9.27 -22.99 3.29
N THR A 404 -8.15 -23.68 3.07
CA THR A 404 -8.08 -25.15 3.09
C THR A 404 -8.36 -25.79 4.46
N ALA A 405 -8.22 -25.03 5.56
CA ALA A 405 -8.44 -25.53 6.93
C ALA A 405 -9.73 -25.02 7.56
N GLY A 406 -10.46 -24.09 6.93
CA GLY A 406 -11.71 -23.55 7.45
C GLY A 406 -12.08 -22.19 6.91
N SER A 407 -13.03 -21.52 7.56
CA SER A 407 -13.46 -20.17 7.20
C SER A 407 -13.64 -19.27 8.42
N VAL A 408 -13.48 -17.97 8.20
CA VAL A 408 -13.74 -16.90 9.18
C VAL A 408 -14.67 -15.88 8.52
N THR A 409 -15.76 -15.53 9.22
CA THR A 409 -16.64 -14.43 8.80
C THR A 409 -16.41 -13.23 9.69
N ARG A 410 -16.15 -12.09 9.07
CA ARG A 410 -15.97 -10.78 9.72
C ARG A 410 -17.14 -9.87 9.36
N LYS A 411 -17.61 -9.06 10.31
CA LYS A 411 -18.46 -7.92 9.95
C LYS A 411 -17.66 -6.98 9.04
N ALA A 412 -18.31 -6.41 8.04
CA ALA A 412 -17.62 -5.55 7.09
C ALA A 412 -16.93 -4.34 7.74
N TRP A 413 -17.51 -3.80 8.82
CA TRP A 413 -16.91 -2.73 9.61
C TRP A 413 -15.60 -3.17 10.30
N ASP A 414 -15.58 -4.39 10.86
CA ASP A 414 -14.38 -4.93 11.50
C ASP A 414 -13.30 -5.27 10.45
N PHE A 415 -13.71 -5.86 9.31
CA PHE A 415 -12.79 -6.12 8.20
C PHE A 415 -12.21 -4.82 7.64
N ARG A 416 -13.01 -3.75 7.55
CA ARG A 416 -12.52 -2.42 7.24
C ARG A 416 -11.39 -1.99 8.18
N GLY A 417 -11.59 -2.14 9.49
CA GLY A 417 -10.57 -1.82 10.51
C GLY A 417 -9.34 -2.71 10.45
N ASP A 418 -9.52 -4.01 10.17
CA ASP A 418 -8.44 -4.99 10.05
C ASP A 418 -7.45 -4.62 8.93
N TRP A 419 -7.91 -3.94 7.88
CA TRP A 419 -7.16 -3.63 6.67
C TRP A 419 -7.08 -2.14 6.35
N ASP A 420 -7.48 -1.27 7.25
CA ASP A 420 -7.49 0.19 7.10
C ASP A 420 -8.14 0.65 5.78
N LEU A 421 -9.32 0.08 5.49
CA LEU A 421 -10.09 0.43 4.29
C LEU A 421 -10.83 1.75 4.50
N ASN A 422 -11.06 2.49 3.42
CA ASN A 422 -11.59 3.85 3.52
C ASN A 422 -13.06 3.87 4.00
N SER A 423 -13.88 2.92 3.61
CA SER A 423 -15.31 2.87 3.94
C SER A 423 -15.80 1.42 4.03
N PRO A 424 -17.00 1.16 4.54
CA PRO A 424 -17.64 -0.15 4.45
C PRO A 424 -18.45 -0.36 3.14
N TRP A 425 -18.41 0.53 2.18
CA TRP A 425 -18.98 0.32 0.85
C TRP A 425 -17.92 -0.20 -0.10
N TYR A 426 -17.75 -1.50 -0.13
CA TYR A 426 -16.76 -2.19 -0.95
C TYR A 426 -17.21 -3.60 -1.33
N ASP A 427 -16.54 -4.13 -2.34
CA ASP A 427 -16.59 -5.55 -2.71
C ASP A 427 -15.18 -6.13 -2.81
N THR A 428 -15.10 -7.46 -2.81
CA THR A 428 -13.84 -8.21 -2.91
C THR A 428 -13.84 -9.08 -4.15
N SER A 429 -12.73 -9.10 -4.85
CA SER A 429 -12.50 -9.97 -6.00
C SER A 429 -11.09 -10.58 -5.93
N PRO A 430 -10.89 -11.81 -6.42
CA PRO A 430 -9.54 -12.35 -6.52
C PRO A 430 -8.69 -11.50 -7.47
N ALA A 431 -7.37 -11.43 -7.25
CA ALA A 431 -6.45 -10.94 -8.25
C ALA A 431 -6.55 -11.81 -9.52
N PRO A 432 -6.18 -11.29 -10.70
CA PRO A 432 -6.19 -12.07 -11.93
C PRO A 432 -5.45 -13.40 -11.73
N PRO A 433 -6.05 -14.55 -12.08
CA PRO A 433 -5.47 -15.85 -11.84
C PRO A 433 -4.16 -16.02 -12.62
N VAL A 434 -3.27 -16.84 -12.07
CA VAL A 434 -2.12 -17.33 -12.83
C VAL A 434 -2.63 -18.40 -13.78
N ASP A 435 -2.38 -18.25 -15.08
CA ASP A 435 -2.68 -19.30 -16.06
C ASP A 435 -1.54 -20.35 -16.02
N PRO A 436 -1.79 -21.56 -15.52
CA PRO A 436 -0.77 -22.58 -15.45
C PRO A 436 -0.40 -23.14 -16.82
N ALA A 437 -1.24 -22.94 -17.84
CA ALA A 437 -0.99 -23.35 -19.22
C ALA A 437 -0.26 -22.26 -20.03
N ALA A 438 -0.13 -21.05 -19.49
CA ALA A 438 0.59 -19.98 -20.17
C ALA A 438 2.06 -20.36 -20.38
N ALA A 439 2.52 -20.27 -21.64
CA ALA A 439 3.93 -20.52 -21.96
C ALA A 439 4.83 -19.59 -21.13
N PRO A 440 5.88 -20.14 -20.50
CA PRO A 440 6.81 -19.33 -19.74
C PRO A 440 7.53 -18.33 -20.66
N VAL A 441 7.61 -17.09 -20.22
CA VAL A 441 8.34 -16.03 -20.92
C VAL A 441 9.80 -15.98 -20.45
N GLY A 442 10.67 -15.36 -21.25
CA GLY A 442 12.08 -15.18 -20.94
C GLY A 442 12.29 -14.36 -19.67
N SER A 443 13.54 -14.24 -19.25
CA SER A 443 13.89 -13.42 -18.09
C SER A 443 13.50 -11.98 -18.30
N ILE A 444 12.91 -11.35 -17.29
CA ILE A 444 12.43 -9.96 -17.30
C ILE A 444 13.25 -9.13 -16.33
N LEU A 445 13.78 -8.02 -16.79
CA LEU A 445 14.34 -6.95 -15.97
C LEU A 445 13.30 -5.82 -15.87
N TYR A 446 12.96 -5.41 -14.67
CA TYR A 446 12.18 -4.20 -14.43
C TYR A 446 13.07 -3.12 -13.81
N VAL A 447 13.12 -1.95 -14.42
CA VAL A 447 13.84 -0.78 -13.90
C VAL A 447 12.86 0.37 -13.74
N GLY A 448 12.79 0.96 -12.53
CA GLY A 448 11.85 2.01 -12.22
C GLY A 448 12.36 3.03 -11.19
N ASP A 449 11.59 4.10 -11.03
CA ASP A 449 11.81 5.19 -10.08
C ASP A 449 10.91 5.09 -8.83
N SER A 450 10.67 6.21 -8.14
CA SER A 450 9.83 6.29 -6.94
C SER A 450 8.37 5.85 -7.17
N VAL A 451 7.84 6.08 -8.36
CA VAL A 451 6.47 5.65 -8.71
C VAL A 451 6.39 4.13 -8.72
N SER A 452 7.39 3.49 -9.33
CA SER A 452 7.53 2.04 -9.34
C SER A 452 7.86 1.49 -7.96
N GLU A 453 8.77 2.11 -7.20
CA GLU A 453 9.11 1.68 -5.84
C GLU A 453 7.86 1.63 -4.94
N SER A 454 6.96 2.59 -5.09
CA SER A 454 5.73 2.67 -4.29
C SER A 454 4.77 1.49 -4.48
N ILE A 455 4.87 0.72 -5.58
CA ILE A 455 3.98 -0.40 -5.90
C ILE A 455 4.60 -1.78 -5.64
N ALA A 456 5.73 -1.86 -4.98
CA ALA A 456 6.49 -3.12 -4.83
C ALA A 456 5.64 -4.26 -4.24
N ASN A 457 4.79 -3.99 -3.26
CA ASN A 457 3.92 -4.98 -2.62
C ASN A 457 2.79 -5.44 -3.56
N GLU A 458 2.10 -4.51 -4.21
CA GLU A 458 1.02 -4.77 -5.16
C GLU A 458 1.57 -5.52 -6.37
N PHE A 459 2.75 -5.12 -6.85
CA PHE A 459 3.43 -5.79 -7.95
C PHE A 459 3.78 -7.23 -7.60
N ALA A 460 4.36 -7.48 -6.43
CA ALA A 460 4.67 -8.82 -5.94
C ALA A 460 3.42 -9.70 -5.83
N ALA A 461 2.27 -9.13 -5.44
CA ALA A 461 1.02 -9.85 -5.28
C ALA A 461 0.29 -10.13 -6.62
N VAL A 462 0.37 -9.22 -7.58
CA VAL A 462 -0.45 -9.22 -8.81
C VAL A 462 0.34 -9.67 -10.05
N VAL A 463 1.59 -9.21 -10.21
CA VAL A 463 2.40 -9.43 -11.42
C VAL A 463 3.34 -10.62 -11.28
N THR A 464 4.13 -10.65 -10.22
CA THR A 464 5.20 -11.65 -10.01
C THR A 464 4.71 -13.10 -10.10
N PRO A 465 3.52 -13.48 -9.61
CA PRO A 465 3.06 -14.86 -9.69
C PRO A 465 2.94 -15.41 -11.12
N SER A 466 2.64 -14.53 -12.10
CA SER A 466 2.55 -14.90 -13.52
C SER A 466 3.84 -14.69 -14.29
N TYR A 467 4.78 -13.97 -13.71
CA TYR A 467 6.07 -13.62 -14.31
C TYR A 467 7.22 -13.86 -13.31
N PRO A 468 7.45 -15.12 -12.89
CA PRO A 468 8.37 -15.45 -11.81
C PRO A 468 9.85 -15.23 -12.16
N THR A 469 10.17 -15.02 -13.43
CA THR A 469 11.54 -14.74 -13.92
C THR A 469 11.86 -13.24 -13.88
N LEU A 470 11.00 -12.41 -13.30
CA LEU A 470 11.16 -10.97 -13.23
C LEU A 470 12.08 -10.58 -12.07
N THR A 471 13.12 -9.79 -12.38
CA THR A 471 13.97 -9.10 -11.42
C THR A 471 13.56 -7.64 -11.31
N TRP A 472 13.40 -7.14 -10.08
CA TRP A 472 12.86 -5.83 -9.76
C TRP A 472 13.95 -4.87 -9.28
N HIS A 473 14.09 -3.72 -9.96
CA HIS A 473 15.03 -2.65 -9.62
C HIS A 473 14.34 -1.29 -9.67
N ALA A 474 13.49 -0.99 -8.70
CA ALA A 474 12.87 0.32 -8.56
C ALA A 474 13.43 1.07 -7.35
N CYS A 475 13.63 2.38 -7.49
CA CYS A 475 14.22 3.22 -6.47
C CYS A 475 13.90 4.70 -6.68
N ALA A 476 13.56 5.41 -5.60
CA ALA A 476 13.26 6.83 -5.64
C ALA A 476 14.44 7.66 -6.18
N GLY A 477 14.14 8.60 -7.06
CA GLY A 477 15.13 9.51 -7.66
C GLY A 477 15.79 9.01 -8.94
N ARG A 478 15.69 7.71 -9.27
CA ARG A 478 16.35 7.16 -10.45
C ARG A 478 15.80 7.75 -11.74
N GLY A 479 16.71 8.17 -12.64
CA GLY A 479 16.44 8.53 -14.03
C GLY A 479 17.04 7.57 -15.03
N PHE A 480 16.93 7.85 -16.31
CA PHE A 480 17.56 7.08 -17.37
C PHE A 480 19.08 7.13 -17.26
N VAL A 481 19.63 8.34 -17.13
CA VAL A 481 21.06 8.66 -17.10
C VAL A 481 21.34 9.71 -16.03
N GLY A 482 22.37 9.50 -15.21
CA GLY A 482 22.92 10.48 -14.30
C GLY A 482 22.08 10.83 -13.07
N ALA A 483 20.90 10.27 -12.92
CA ALA A 483 20.08 10.42 -11.72
C ALA A 483 20.04 9.10 -10.96
N ASP A 484 20.73 9.05 -9.82
CA ASP A 484 20.88 7.89 -8.95
C ASP A 484 19.79 7.79 -7.90
N CYS A 485 19.74 6.69 -7.17
CA CYS A 485 18.86 6.50 -6.03
C CYS A 485 19.10 7.54 -4.93
N ILE A 486 18.04 8.19 -4.46
CA ILE A 486 18.11 9.15 -3.32
C ILE A 486 18.28 8.41 -1.99
N ALA A 487 17.69 7.22 -1.83
CA ALA A 487 17.81 6.42 -0.62
C ALA A 487 19.02 5.49 -0.72
N LYS A 488 19.85 5.44 0.35
CA LYS A 488 20.88 4.38 0.50
C LYS A 488 20.15 3.05 0.64
N VAL A 489 20.11 2.30 -0.43
CA VAL A 489 19.41 1.01 -0.47
C VAL A 489 20.35 -0.07 0.07
N THR A 490 19.83 -0.88 1.00
CA THR A 490 20.54 -2.10 1.45
C THR A 490 20.56 -3.13 0.33
N ALA A 491 21.72 -3.75 0.09
CA ALA A 491 21.89 -4.80 -0.93
C ALA A 491 20.69 -5.78 -1.01
N PRO A 492 20.25 -6.21 -2.21
CA PRO A 492 21.04 -6.29 -3.45
C PRO A 492 20.80 -5.15 -4.47
N GLN A 493 20.16 -4.08 -4.12
CA GLN A 493 19.90 -2.99 -5.07
C GLN A 493 21.19 -2.15 -5.26
N VAL A 494 21.48 -1.84 -6.52
CA VAL A 494 22.63 -1.02 -6.90
C VAL A 494 22.20 0.44 -6.91
N ASP A 495 22.98 1.29 -6.23
CA ASP A 495 22.76 2.74 -6.17
C ASP A 495 23.36 3.35 -7.45
N THR A 496 22.57 3.35 -8.53
CA THR A 496 22.96 3.89 -9.84
C THR A 496 21.72 4.25 -10.67
N ASP A 497 21.94 4.97 -11.76
CA ASP A 497 20.93 5.30 -12.77
C ASP A 497 20.42 4.04 -13.53
N GLY A 498 19.43 4.25 -14.40
CA GLY A 498 18.81 3.17 -15.17
C GLY A 498 19.78 2.41 -16.06
N ILE A 499 20.70 3.11 -16.73
CA ILE A 499 21.72 2.50 -17.61
C ILE A 499 22.74 1.73 -16.77
N GLY A 500 23.10 2.24 -15.61
CA GLY A 500 23.98 1.52 -14.68
C GLY A 500 23.39 0.17 -14.26
N ILE A 501 22.08 0.11 -13.96
CA ILE A 501 21.39 -1.17 -13.69
C ILE A 501 21.50 -2.09 -14.91
N VAL A 502 21.15 -1.61 -16.11
CA VAL A 502 21.24 -2.41 -17.34
C VAL A 502 22.64 -2.98 -17.53
N ASN A 503 23.67 -2.22 -17.23
CA ASN A 503 25.04 -2.67 -17.38
C ASN A 503 25.47 -3.73 -16.36
N THR A 504 24.91 -3.73 -15.16
CA THR A 504 25.32 -4.63 -14.07
C THR A 504 24.60 -5.98 -14.08
N VAL A 505 23.39 -6.08 -14.63
CA VAL A 505 22.63 -7.33 -14.66
C VAL A 505 23.03 -8.23 -15.82
N GLU A 506 22.77 -9.54 -15.73
CA GLU A 506 22.85 -10.43 -16.88
C GLU A 506 21.85 -10.00 -17.96
N ALA A 507 22.14 -10.34 -19.23
CA ALA A 507 21.28 -9.97 -20.36
C ALA A 507 19.87 -10.55 -20.21
N PRO A 508 18.83 -9.73 -19.94
CA PRO A 508 17.46 -10.22 -19.87
C PRO A 508 16.92 -10.42 -21.28
N ALA A 509 15.95 -11.34 -21.42
CA ALA A 509 15.21 -11.46 -22.69
C ALA A 509 14.26 -10.27 -22.90
N ILE A 510 13.72 -9.73 -21.81
CA ILE A 510 12.73 -8.65 -21.78
C ILE A 510 13.21 -7.59 -20.79
N ALA A 511 13.15 -6.31 -21.16
CA ALA A 511 13.36 -5.21 -20.22
C ALA A 511 12.11 -4.32 -20.16
N ILE A 512 11.65 -4.02 -18.95
CA ILE A 512 10.58 -3.06 -18.67
C ILE A 512 11.22 -1.84 -18.01
N ILE A 513 11.09 -0.67 -18.62
CA ILE A 513 11.70 0.58 -18.18
C ILE A 513 10.58 1.57 -17.86
N ALA A 514 10.42 1.89 -16.59
CA ALA A 514 9.42 2.81 -16.05
C ALA A 514 10.16 3.99 -15.38
N LEU A 515 10.83 4.82 -16.20
CA LEU A 515 11.64 5.97 -15.82
C LEU A 515 11.22 7.22 -16.59
N GLY A 516 11.67 8.38 -16.15
CA GLY A 516 11.47 9.65 -16.85
C GLY A 516 10.90 10.78 -15.99
N TYR A 517 10.43 10.47 -14.77
CA TYR A 517 9.93 11.50 -13.84
C TYR A 517 11.06 12.34 -13.22
N ASN A 518 12.29 11.82 -13.18
CA ASN A 518 13.45 12.48 -12.57
C ASN A 518 14.43 13.05 -13.59
N ASP A 519 14.19 12.80 -14.87
CA ASP A 519 15.08 13.21 -15.97
C ASP A 519 14.81 14.65 -16.43
N ASP A 520 15.85 15.34 -16.89
CA ASP A 520 15.72 16.67 -17.44
C ASP A 520 15.00 16.62 -18.80
N GLN A 521 13.89 17.31 -18.90
CA GLN A 521 13.10 17.34 -20.13
C GLN A 521 13.84 18.01 -21.31
N SER A 522 14.95 18.69 -21.09
CA SER A 522 15.77 19.26 -22.17
C SER A 522 16.69 18.23 -22.85
N THR A 523 17.05 17.12 -22.15
CA THR A 523 18.00 16.09 -22.60
C THR A 523 17.36 14.73 -22.77
N VAL A 524 16.10 14.55 -22.35
CA VAL A 524 15.42 13.26 -22.23
C VAL A 524 15.38 12.45 -23.53
N GLU A 525 15.28 13.08 -24.72
CA GLU A 525 15.33 12.37 -26.00
C GLU A 525 16.67 11.64 -26.19
N SER A 526 17.79 12.30 -25.83
CA SER A 526 19.12 11.69 -25.87
C SER A 526 19.24 10.55 -24.85
N GLU A 527 18.70 10.72 -23.67
CA GLU A 527 18.74 9.72 -22.58
C GLU A 527 17.94 8.47 -22.93
N VAL A 528 16.75 8.61 -23.52
CA VAL A 528 15.96 7.50 -24.04
C VAL A 528 16.73 6.73 -25.12
N GLN A 529 17.45 7.44 -26.03
CA GLN A 529 18.25 6.79 -27.07
C GLN A 529 19.48 6.08 -26.48
N GLN A 530 20.10 6.62 -25.44
CA GLN A 530 21.20 5.95 -24.73
C GLN A 530 20.71 4.69 -24.04
N MET A 531 19.58 4.73 -23.37
CA MET A 531 18.93 3.56 -22.74
C MET A 531 18.61 2.49 -23.79
N LEU A 532 17.99 2.88 -24.91
CA LEU A 532 17.67 1.97 -26.01
C LEU A 532 18.93 1.30 -26.58
N SER A 533 20.00 2.09 -26.76
CA SER A 533 21.28 1.59 -27.25
C SER A 533 21.91 0.59 -26.28
N ALA A 534 21.89 0.88 -24.98
CA ALA A 534 22.43 -0.03 -23.94
C ALA A 534 21.68 -1.36 -23.90
N LEU A 535 20.34 -1.32 -23.94
CA LEU A 535 19.51 -2.52 -23.96
C LEU A 535 19.72 -3.35 -25.22
N THR A 536 19.82 -2.69 -26.39
CA THR A 536 20.07 -3.34 -27.68
C THR A 536 21.46 -3.99 -27.73
N ALA A 537 22.49 -3.26 -27.27
CA ALA A 537 23.86 -3.78 -27.19
C ALA A 537 23.96 -4.98 -26.26
N LYS A 538 23.12 -5.06 -25.23
CA LYS A 538 23.02 -6.18 -24.29
C LYS A 538 22.26 -7.38 -24.88
N GLY A 539 21.62 -7.24 -26.04
CA GLY A 539 20.88 -8.30 -26.71
C GLY A 539 19.47 -8.52 -26.17
N VAL A 540 18.87 -7.52 -25.53
CA VAL A 540 17.47 -7.57 -25.09
C VAL A 540 16.55 -7.73 -26.30
N GLN A 541 15.71 -8.78 -26.28
CA GLN A 541 14.86 -9.11 -27.42
C GLN A 541 13.57 -8.30 -27.46
N ARG A 542 13.04 -7.91 -26.29
CA ARG A 542 11.85 -7.06 -26.16
C ARG A 542 12.11 -5.97 -25.13
N ILE A 543 11.96 -4.72 -25.56
CA ILE A 543 12.08 -3.55 -24.72
C ILE A 543 10.69 -2.94 -24.54
N ILE A 544 10.28 -2.70 -23.29
CA ILE A 544 8.97 -2.20 -22.94
C ILE A 544 9.18 -0.93 -22.10
N PHE A 545 8.79 0.21 -22.64
CA PHE A 545 8.74 1.44 -21.87
C PHE A 545 7.34 1.61 -21.27
N VAL A 546 7.27 2.20 -20.08
CA VAL A 546 6.02 2.69 -19.49
C VAL A 546 6.04 4.21 -19.59
N ASN A 547 5.06 4.80 -20.27
CA ASN A 547 5.00 6.24 -20.39
C ASN A 547 4.50 6.89 -19.09
N LEU A 548 4.67 8.21 -18.98
CA LEU A 548 4.45 8.96 -17.76
C LEU A 548 3.09 9.65 -17.78
N SER A 549 2.42 9.67 -16.63
CA SER A 549 1.24 10.51 -16.46
C SER A 549 1.60 12.01 -16.61
N THR A 550 0.84 12.71 -17.42
CA THR A 550 1.02 14.16 -17.65
C THR A 550 0.15 15.02 -16.72
N ARG A 551 -0.35 14.45 -15.63
CA ARG A 551 -1.24 15.17 -14.70
C ARG A 551 -0.53 16.12 -13.73
N SER A 552 0.78 16.07 -13.67
CA SER A 552 1.54 17.01 -12.83
C SER A 552 1.18 18.46 -13.17
N THR A 553 0.93 19.25 -12.12
CA THR A 553 0.64 20.68 -12.25
C THR A 553 1.89 21.55 -12.29
N THR A 554 3.05 20.97 -12.00
CA THR A 554 4.32 21.69 -11.85
C THR A 554 5.39 21.24 -12.84
N ARG A 555 5.23 20.07 -13.47
CA ARG A 555 6.16 19.50 -14.45
C ARG A 555 5.42 18.93 -15.64
N THR A 556 5.99 19.03 -16.82
CA THR A 556 5.45 18.44 -18.04
C THR A 556 6.34 17.30 -18.48
N TYR A 557 5.75 16.16 -18.80
CA TYR A 557 6.45 14.94 -19.25
C TYR A 557 6.12 14.57 -20.69
N SER A 558 5.54 15.51 -21.44
CA SER A 558 5.13 15.30 -22.83
C SER A 558 6.31 14.99 -23.75
N ARG A 559 7.48 15.58 -23.50
CA ARG A 559 8.70 15.30 -24.28
C ARG A 559 9.20 13.88 -24.04
N THR A 560 9.23 13.42 -22.79
CA THR A 560 9.55 12.02 -22.46
C THR A 560 8.61 11.09 -23.19
N ASN A 561 7.30 11.30 -23.09
CA ASN A 561 6.31 10.43 -23.73
C ASN A 561 6.46 10.45 -25.28
N ALA A 562 6.77 11.60 -25.88
CA ALA A 562 7.05 11.70 -27.30
C ALA A 562 8.32 10.93 -27.70
N ALA A 563 9.38 11.00 -26.90
CA ALA A 563 10.63 10.27 -27.14
C ALA A 563 10.41 8.75 -27.05
N LEU A 564 9.65 8.28 -26.05
CA LEU A 564 9.28 6.86 -25.92
C LEU A 564 8.46 6.38 -27.12
N ALA A 565 7.47 7.16 -27.56
CA ALA A 565 6.65 6.85 -28.74
C ALA A 565 7.50 6.81 -30.01
N ALA A 566 8.43 7.74 -30.20
CA ALA A 566 9.36 7.76 -31.32
C ALA A 566 10.28 6.52 -31.34
N ALA A 567 10.79 6.12 -30.17
CA ALA A 567 11.59 4.90 -30.03
C ALA A 567 10.81 3.64 -30.44
N ALA A 568 9.54 3.52 -30.06
CA ALA A 568 8.68 2.42 -30.46
C ALA A 568 8.33 2.44 -31.94
N ALA A 569 8.08 3.61 -32.52
CA ALA A 569 7.81 3.74 -33.95
C ALA A 569 9.01 3.36 -34.82
N ALA A 570 10.22 3.64 -34.34
CA ALA A 570 11.46 3.34 -35.05
C ALA A 570 11.93 1.88 -34.90
N ASN A 571 11.47 1.13 -33.90
CA ASN A 571 11.97 -0.18 -33.56
C ASN A 571 10.86 -1.18 -33.21
N PRO A 572 10.61 -2.23 -34.01
CA PRO A 572 9.56 -3.22 -33.76
C PRO A 572 9.74 -4.04 -32.47
N SER A 573 10.96 -4.09 -31.93
CA SER A 573 11.23 -4.76 -30.64
C SER A 573 10.87 -3.89 -29.43
N VAL A 574 10.49 -2.62 -29.64
CA VAL A 574 10.09 -1.69 -28.59
C VAL A 574 8.57 -1.62 -28.50
N SER A 575 8.03 -1.59 -27.31
CA SER A 575 6.62 -1.32 -27.00
C SER A 575 6.52 -0.22 -25.95
N VAL A 576 5.43 0.56 -25.97
CA VAL A 576 5.11 1.53 -24.92
C VAL A 576 3.79 1.12 -24.28
N LEU A 577 3.80 0.97 -22.95
CA LEU A 577 2.59 0.79 -22.15
C LEU A 577 2.05 2.17 -21.79
N ASP A 578 0.82 2.46 -22.18
CA ASP A 578 0.24 3.80 -22.09
C ASP A 578 -0.41 4.04 -20.73
N TRP A 579 0.44 4.24 -19.70
CA TRP A 579 -0.01 4.63 -18.37
C TRP A 579 -0.60 6.04 -18.35
N ASN A 580 -0.13 6.93 -19.24
CA ASN A 580 -0.69 8.27 -19.37
C ASN A 580 -2.18 8.22 -19.73
N ALA A 581 -2.57 7.44 -20.72
CA ALA A 581 -3.97 7.24 -21.07
C ALA A 581 -4.74 6.52 -19.96
N ALA A 582 -4.17 5.43 -19.42
CA ALA A 582 -4.81 4.66 -18.36
C ALA A 582 -5.04 5.48 -17.08
N SER A 583 -4.10 6.35 -16.72
CA SER A 583 -4.21 7.24 -15.56
C SER A 583 -4.91 8.57 -15.85
N GLY A 584 -5.15 8.88 -17.13
CA GLY A 584 -5.71 10.16 -17.61
C GLY A 584 -7.22 10.20 -17.75
N ALA A 585 -7.92 9.07 -17.64
CA ALA A 585 -9.38 9.01 -17.74
C ALA A 585 -10.06 9.90 -16.68
N ALA A 586 -11.32 10.29 -16.94
CA ALA A 586 -12.07 11.14 -16.02
C ALA A 586 -12.00 10.60 -14.58
N ASN A 587 -11.65 11.45 -13.64
CA ASN A 587 -11.48 11.13 -12.21
C ASN A 587 -10.23 10.30 -11.82
N GLN A 588 -9.25 10.14 -12.66
CA GLN A 588 -8.02 9.40 -12.35
C GLN A 588 -7.05 10.17 -11.43
N TRP A 589 -7.30 11.46 -11.14
CA TRP A 589 -6.64 12.19 -10.07
C TRP A 589 -6.76 11.51 -8.69
N ARG A 590 -7.72 10.60 -8.51
CA ARG A 590 -7.88 9.71 -7.35
C ARG A 590 -6.74 8.71 -7.19
N LEU A 591 -5.96 8.47 -8.23
CA LEU A 591 -4.84 7.54 -8.21
C LEU A 591 -3.56 8.17 -7.68
N PHE A 592 -3.50 9.49 -7.59
CA PHE A 592 -2.29 10.21 -7.23
C PHE A 592 -2.40 10.85 -5.85
N ASP A 593 -1.25 10.93 -5.16
CA ASP A 593 -1.14 11.61 -3.87
C ASP A 593 -1.06 13.13 -4.10
N ASN A 594 -1.89 13.89 -3.39
CA ASN A 594 -1.88 15.35 -3.39
C ASN A 594 -1.56 15.94 -2.01
N THR A 595 -1.02 15.14 -1.09
CA THR A 595 -0.64 15.60 0.25
C THR A 595 0.32 16.78 0.14
N PRO A 596 0.07 17.91 0.83
CA PRO A 596 0.98 19.05 0.84
C PRO A 596 2.39 18.62 1.27
N GLY A 597 3.39 18.85 0.42
CA GLY A 597 4.79 18.46 0.66
C GLY A 597 5.23 17.18 -0.05
N LEU A 598 4.31 16.31 -0.52
CA LEU A 598 4.57 15.24 -1.47
C LEU A 598 4.12 15.71 -2.84
N CYS A 599 4.96 16.40 -3.55
CA CYS A 599 4.57 17.23 -4.69
C CYS A 599 3.86 16.50 -5.83
N CYS A 600 2.94 17.23 -6.45
CA CYS A 600 2.83 17.37 -7.89
C CYS A 600 2.05 16.32 -8.67
N TRP A 601 1.15 15.53 -8.06
CA TRP A 601 0.35 14.53 -8.79
C TRP A 601 1.19 13.52 -9.60
N VAL A 602 2.37 13.18 -9.08
CA VAL A 602 3.27 12.18 -9.66
C VAL A 602 3.20 10.86 -8.91
N HIS A 603 3.28 10.92 -7.57
CA HIS A 603 3.27 9.73 -6.73
C HIS A 603 1.85 9.15 -6.59
N LEU A 604 1.78 7.83 -6.54
CA LEU A 604 0.52 7.09 -6.45
C LEU A 604 0.06 6.97 -5.00
N ASN A 605 -1.21 7.27 -4.76
CA ASN A 605 -1.86 6.84 -3.53
C ASN A 605 -2.12 5.32 -3.58
N ALA A 606 -2.62 4.74 -2.51
CA ALA A 606 -2.80 3.29 -2.44
C ALA A 606 -3.76 2.71 -3.50
N SER A 607 -4.73 3.50 -3.98
CA SER A 607 -5.56 3.08 -5.12
C SER A 607 -4.76 3.08 -6.41
N GLY A 608 -3.96 4.12 -6.64
CA GLY A 608 -3.06 4.21 -7.79
C GLY A 608 -2.03 3.09 -7.82
N GLN A 609 -1.49 2.72 -6.66
CA GLN A 609 -0.57 1.59 -6.52
C GLN A 609 -1.21 0.27 -6.98
N THR A 610 -2.43 -0.01 -6.51
CA THR A 610 -3.20 -1.20 -6.94
C THR A 610 -3.50 -1.16 -8.44
N GLU A 611 -4.03 -0.04 -8.95
CA GLU A 611 -4.42 0.06 -10.37
C GLU A 611 -3.22 0.05 -11.31
N PHE A 612 -2.08 0.60 -10.92
CA PHE A 612 -0.85 0.53 -11.71
C PHE A 612 -0.31 -0.90 -11.81
N ALA A 613 -0.32 -1.66 -10.71
CA ALA A 613 0.07 -3.07 -10.72
C ALA A 613 -0.87 -3.91 -11.61
N LEU A 614 -2.19 -3.68 -11.53
CA LEU A 614 -3.19 -4.33 -12.38
C LEU A 614 -3.01 -3.95 -13.86
N PHE A 615 -2.73 -2.67 -14.15
CA PHE A 615 -2.41 -2.20 -15.49
C PHE A 615 -1.19 -2.93 -16.06
N LEU A 616 -0.09 -2.96 -15.33
CA LEU A 616 1.13 -3.65 -15.76
C LEU A 616 0.85 -5.13 -16.04
N ARG A 617 0.10 -5.80 -15.17
CA ARG A 617 -0.29 -7.19 -15.36
C ARG A 617 -1.11 -7.39 -16.64
N ALA A 618 -2.15 -6.59 -16.86
CA ALA A 618 -3.01 -6.69 -18.03
C ALA A 618 -2.25 -6.44 -19.33
N GLN A 619 -1.34 -5.45 -19.34
CA GLN A 619 -0.52 -5.14 -20.50
C GLN A 619 0.49 -6.24 -20.82
N LEU A 620 1.10 -6.85 -19.81
CA LEU A 620 2.01 -7.98 -20.02
C LEU A 620 1.26 -9.21 -20.52
N ASP A 621 0.06 -9.47 -20.01
CA ASP A 621 -0.79 -10.57 -20.50
C ASP A 621 -1.23 -10.35 -21.94
N ASP A 622 -1.57 -9.12 -22.35
CA ASP A 622 -1.85 -8.77 -23.76
C ASP A 622 -0.64 -9.00 -24.67
N LEU A 623 0.54 -8.49 -24.27
CA LEU A 623 1.77 -8.70 -25.01
C LEU A 623 2.11 -10.21 -25.15
N ARG A 624 1.89 -11.00 -24.12
CA ARG A 624 2.04 -12.45 -24.13
C ARG A 624 1.05 -13.08 -25.10
N ALA A 625 -0.22 -12.75 -25.01
CA ALA A 625 -1.28 -13.30 -25.88
C ALA A 625 -1.04 -13.01 -27.35
N ARG A 626 -0.44 -11.84 -27.64
CA ARG A 626 -0.06 -11.44 -29.00
C ARG A 626 1.27 -12.05 -29.46
N GLY A 627 1.91 -12.89 -28.66
CA GLY A 627 3.20 -13.51 -28.98
C GLY A 627 4.37 -12.54 -29.06
N LEU A 628 4.25 -11.37 -28.44
CA LEU A 628 5.28 -10.31 -28.46
C LEU A 628 6.30 -10.46 -27.32
N LEU A 629 6.06 -11.30 -26.32
CA LEU A 629 7.05 -11.61 -25.30
C LEU A 629 7.86 -12.83 -25.74
N PRO A 630 9.20 -12.74 -25.77
CA PRO A 630 10.07 -13.88 -26.04
C PRO A 630 9.76 -15.05 -25.10
N ALA A 631 9.65 -16.24 -25.64
CA ALA A 631 9.51 -17.44 -24.84
C ALA A 631 10.75 -17.62 -23.94
N ALA A 632 10.57 -18.23 -22.77
CA ALA A 632 11.70 -18.68 -22.00
C ALA A 632 12.56 -19.58 -22.86
N ALA A 633 13.85 -19.31 -22.93
CA ALA A 633 14.77 -20.27 -23.49
C ALA A 633 14.49 -21.61 -22.82
N ALA A 634 14.30 -22.69 -23.61
CA ALA A 634 14.03 -24.01 -23.06
C ALA A 634 14.99 -24.24 -21.90
N ALA A 635 14.44 -24.44 -20.69
CA ALA A 635 15.24 -24.50 -19.47
C ALA A 635 16.40 -25.46 -19.70
N ILE A 636 17.61 -24.94 -19.87
CA ILE A 636 18.78 -25.76 -20.02
C ILE A 636 18.89 -26.54 -18.72
N PRO A 637 18.75 -27.85 -18.70
CA PRO A 637 18.70 -28.62 -17.46
C PRO A 637 19.87 -28.24 -16.57
N VAL A 638 19.60 -27.78 -15.37
CA VAL A 638 20.65 -27.44 -14.39
C VAL A 638 21.50 -28.71 -14.20
N VAL A 639 22.77 -28.62 -14.49
CA VAL A 639 23.69 -29.71 -14.17
C VAL A 639 24.01 -29.60 -12.68
N PRO A 640 23.47 -30.47 -11.82
CA PRO A 640 23.73 -30.40 -10.40
C PRO A 640 25.25 -30.43 -10.13
N GLY A 641 25.70 -29.51 -9.28
CA GLY A 641 27.11 -29.39 -8.93
C GLY A 641 27.91 -28.36 -9.73
N LEU A 642 27.29 -27.63 -10.66
CA LEU A 642 27.92 -26.45 -11.26
C LEU A 642 27.43 -25.16 -10.51
N PRO A 643 28.26 -24.12 -10.51
CA PRO A 643 29.60 -24.02 -11.09
C PRO A 643 30.67 -24.78 -10.26
N LEU A 644 31.71 -25.30 -10.94
CA LEU A 644 32.89 -25.88 -10.28
C LEU A 644 33.97 -24.81 -10.22
N ALA A 645 34.54 -24.63 -9.03
CA ALA A 645 35.60 -23.66 -8.76
C ALA A 645 36.66 -24.24 -7.82
N VAL A 646 37.69 -23.45 -7.53
CA VAL A 646 38.74 -23.82 -6.57
C VAL A 646 38.14 -24.29 -5.25
N LYS A 647 38.62 -25.40 -4.71
CA LYS A 647 38.17 -26.18 -3.55
C LYS A 647 37.01 -27.14 -3.82
N ASN A 648 36.36 -27.14 -4.98
CA ASN A 648 35.45 -28.23 -5.30
C ASN A 648 36.20 -29.53 -5.56
N GLU A 649 35.53 -30.66 -5.29
CA GLU A 649 36.12 -32.00 -5.47
C GLU A 649 35.08 -33.00 -5.98
N GLY A 650 35.57 -34.14 -6.48
CA GLY A 650 34.72 -35.24 -6.90
C GLY A 650 34.79 -35.57 -8.39
N ALA A 651 33.86 -36.45 -8.80
CA ALA A 651 33.89 -37.04 -10.14
C ALA A 651 33.72 -36.02 -11.28
N MET A 652 32.94 -34.96 -11.04
CA MET A 652 32.72 -33.89 -12.04
C MET A 652 34.01 -33.12 -12.29
N VAL A 653 34.73 -32.75 -11.22
CA VAL A 653 36.05 -32.11 -11.33
C VAL A 653 37.04 -32.99 -12.09
N ARG A 654 37.10 -34.28 -11.76
CA ARG A 654 37.95 -35.24 -12.47
C ARG A 654 37.59 -35.31 -13.95
N THR A 655 36.29 -35.28 -14.28
CA THR A 655 35.83 -35.27 -15.67
C THR A 655 36.29 -34.01 -16.41
N VAL A 656 36.22 -32.86 -15.79
CA VAL A 656 36.73 -31.59 -16.34
C VAL A 656 38.25 -31.67 -16.55
N GLN A 657 39.02 -32.12 -15.56
CA GLN A 657 40.48 -32.25 -15.65
C GLN A 657 40.91 -33.13 -16.82
N VAL A 658 40.23 -34.26 -17.00
CA VAL A 658 40.53 -35.18 -18.10
C VAL A 658 40.19 -34.55 -19.44
N THR A 659 39.02 -33.90 -19.52
CA THR A 659 38.57 -33.27 -20.76
C THR A 659 39.49 -32.12 -21.14
N LEU A 660 39.90 -31.28 -20.19
CA LEU A 660 40.88 -30.21 -20.40
C LEU A 660 42.24 -30.74 -20.90
N ASN A 661 42.78 -31.81 -20.26
CA ASN A 661 44.01 -32.43 -20.69
C ASN A 661 43.95 -32.88 -22.17
N LYS A 662 42.81 -33.41 -22.60
CA LYS A 662 42.57 -33.85 -23.99
C LYS A 662 42.38 -32.65 -24.93
N THR A 663 41.52 -31.74 -24.58
CA THR A 663 41.12 -30.61 -25.44
C THR A 663 42.28 -29.63 -25.64
N LEU A 664 43.04 -29.32 -24.59
CA LEU A 664 44.17 -28.42 -24.62
C LEU A 664 45.48 -29.16 -24.96
N LYS A 665 45.43 -30.49 -25.22
CA LYS A 665 46.58 -31.33 -25.50
C LYS A 665 47.71 -31.19 -24.46
N LEU A 666 47.36 -31.13 -23.17
CA LEU A 666 48.31 -30.90 -22.08
C LEU A 666 49.19 -32.14 -21.85
N THR A 667 50.51 -31.96 -21.85
CA THR A 667 51.49 -33.03 -21.68
C THR A 667 52.59 -32.61 -20.68
N GLY A 668 53.36 -33.60 -20.17
CA GLY A 668 54.47 -33.35 -19.25
C GLY A 668 54.05 -32.57 -17.99
N LYS A 669 54.83 -31.58 -17.58
CA LYS A 669 54.59 -30.75 -16.39
C LYS A 669 53.32 -29.86 -16.49
N LYS A 670 52.75 -29.67 -17.69
CA LYS A 670 51.52 -28.91 -17.91
C LYS A 670 50.27 -29.78 -17.81
N LYS A 671 50.39 -31.10 -17.76
CA LYS A 671 49.27 -32.03 -17.64
C LYS A 671 48.63 -31.92 -16.26
N LEU A 672 47.32 -31.70 -16.23
CA LEU A 672 46.59 -31.67 -14.96
C LEU A 672 46.58 -33.04 -14.29
N ALA A 673 46.77 -33.10 -12.99
CA ALA A 673 46.40 -34.26 -12.19
C ALA A 673 44.90 -34.53 -12.35
N THR A 674 44.53 -35.78 -12.52
CA THR A 674 43.11 -36.17 -12.64
C THR A 674 42.63 -36.75 -11.32
N ASP A 675 42.92 -36.02 -10.24
CA ASP A 675 42.66 -36.39 -8.83
C ASP A 675 41.25 -36.10 -8.42
N GLY A 676 40.55 -35.26 -9.17
CA GLY A 676 39.20 -34.78 -8.84
C GLY A 676 39.20 -33.64 -7.86
N GLN A 677 40.33 -32.94 -7.65
CA GLN A 677 40.41 -31.73 -6.84
C GLN A 677 40.59 -30.51 -7.74
N PHE A 678 39.70 -29.53 -7.60
CA PHE A 678 39.72 -28.29 -8.37
C PHE A 678 40.74 -27.31 -7.76
N GLY A 679 42.00 -27.52 -8.08
CA GLY A 679 43.07 -26.64 -7.63
C GLY A 679 43.32 -25.46 -8.57
N LYS A 680 44.28 -24.59 -8.22
CA LYS A 680 44.69 -23.42 -9.03
C LYS A 680 45.11 -23.81 -10.45
N GLY A 681 45.76 -24.98 -10.63
CA GLY A 681 46.15 -25.49 -11.94
C GLY A 681 44.94 -25.84 -12.81
N THR A 682 43.89 -26.42 -12.21
CA THR A 682 42.64 -26.71 -12.90
C THR A 682 41.94 -25.40 -13.30
N ALA A 683 41.87 -24.40 -12.41
CA ALA A 683 41.32 -23.09 -12.70
C ALA A 683 42.05 -22.39 -13.87
N ALA A 684 43.36 -22.38 -13.85
CA ALA A 684 44.17 -21.81 -14.94
C ALA A 684 43.91 -22.51 -16.29
N ALA A 685 43.80 -23.85 -16.29
CA ALA A 685 43.45 -24.59 -17.52
C ALA A 685 42.03 -24.33 -17.99
N VAL A 686 41.05 -24.11 -17.09
CA VAL A 686 39.70 -23.69 -17.43
C VAL A 686 39.72 -22.31 -18.07
N SER A 687 40.43 -21.32 -17.49
CA SER A 687 40.57 -19.99 -18.09
C SER A 687 41.21 -20.05 -19.48
N ALA A 688 42.23 -20.85 -19.66
CA ALA A 688 42.86 -21.04 -20.97
C ALA A 688 41.88 -21.64 -21.99
N PHE A 689 41.08 -22.63 -21.58
CA PHE A 689 40.06 -23.22 -22.45
C PHE A 689 38.95 -22.20 -22.77
N GLN A 690 38.47 -21.48 -21.76
CA GLN A 690 37.44 -20.43 -21.95
C GLN A 690 37.86 -19.39 -22.97
N ALA A 691 39.13 -18.95 -22.92
CA ALA A 691 39.69 -18.03 -23.90
C ALA A 691 39.69 -18.60 -25.32
N THR A 692 39.98 -19.91 -25.49
CA THR A 692 39.94 -20.56 -26.81
C THR A 692 38.52 -20.81 -27.31
N ALA A 693 37.55 -20.86 -26.40
CA ALA A 693 36.11 -21.08 -26.68
C ALA A 693 35.30 -19.79 -26.80
N ASN A 694 35.94 -18.61 -26.79
CA ASN A 694 35.30 -17.31 -26.76
C ASN A 694 34.34 -17.14 -25.57
N LEU A 695 34.65 -17.69 -24.39
CA LEU A 695 33.92 -17.54 -23.16
C LEU A 695 34.69 -16.63 -22.19
N PRO A 696 34.01 -15.95 -21.26
CA PRO A 696 34.69 -15.19 -20.19
C PRO A 696 35.68 -16.07 -19.44
N ALA A 697 36.95 -15.66 -19.35
CA ALA A 697 38.04 -16.44 -18.77
C ALA A 697 38.02 -16.41 -17.22
N THR A 698 36.94 -16.86 -16.61
CA THR A 698 36.67 -16.83 -15.16
C THR A 698 37.45 -17.85 -14.36
N GLY A 699 37.96 -18.90 -15.00
CA GLY A 699 38.58 -20.02 -14.33
C GLY A 699 37.60 -20.92 -13.57
N THR A 700 36.30 -20.68 -13.68
CA THR A 700 35.26 -21.53 -13.12
C THR A 700 34.55 -22.29 -14.23
N VAL A 701 34.09 -23.50 -13.96
CA VAL A 701 33.30 -24.27 -14.92
C VAL A 701 31.82 -24.02 -14.63
N ASP A 702 31.29 -23.00 -15.23
CA ASP A 702 29.86 -22.75 -15.31
C ASP A 702 29.18 -23.65 -16.36
N ARG A 703 27.90 -23.45 -16.58
CA ARG A 703 27.14 -24.23 -17.55
C ARG A 703 27.66 -24.04 -18.97
N ALA A 704 27.98 -22.83 -19.38
CA ALA A 704 28.49 -22.53 -20.71
C ALA A 704 29.83 -23.21 -20.96
N THR A 705 30.71 -23.14 -19.98
CA THR A 705 32.04 -23.84 -20.02
C THR A 705 31.88 -25.36 -20.05
N TRP A 706 30.92 -25.90 -19.27
CA TRP A 706 30.64 -27.32 -19.23
C TRP A 706 30.16 -27.86 -20.62
N ASP A 707 29.25 -27.12 -21.25
CA ASP A 707 28.74 -27.47 -22.57
C ASP A 707 29.81 -27.33 -23.67
N ALA A 708 30.59 -26.27 -23.64
CA ALA A 708 31.70 -26.05 -24.56
C ALA A 708 32.77 -27.16 -24.45
N LEU A 709 33.00 -27.74 -23.27
CA LEU A 709 33.81 -28.90 -23.06
C LEU A 709 33.22 -30.20 -23.62
N GLY A 710 32.04 -30.17 -24.22
CA GLY A 710 31.31 -31.32 -24.74
C GLY A 710 30.74 -32.23 -23.67
N LEU A 711 30.57 -31.74 -22.44
CA LEU A 711 30.09 -32.50 -21.29
C LEU A 711 28.59 -32.36 -21.10
N GLY A 712 27.90 -31.51 -21.89
CA GLY A 712 26.48 -31.30 -21.85
C GLY A 712 25.65 -32.55 -22.14
N ALA A 713 24.54 -32.74 -21.43
CA ALA A 713 23.56 -33.76 -21.80
C ALA A 713 22.80 -33.32 -23.06
N ARG A 714 22.38 -34.30 -23.89
CA ARG A 714 21.48 -33.96 -24.99
C ARG A 714 20.17 -33.48 -24.47
N PRO A 715 19.74 -32.25 -24.77
CA PRO A 715 18.53 -31.63 -24.18
C PRO A 715 17.25 -32.41 -24.48
N GLU A 716 17.17 -33.06 -25.60
CA GLU A 716 16.04 -33.80 -26.13
C GLU A 716 15.65 -35.06 -25.34
N LEU A 717 16.47 -35.50 -24.38
CA LEU A 717 16.30 -36.82 -23.74
C LEU A 717 15.71 -36.84 -22.35
N GLY A 718 15.67 -35.70 -21.67
CA GLY A 718 15.22 -35.66 -20.28
C GLY A 718 15.99 -36.64 -19.36
N VAL A 719 15.35 -37.12 -18.29
CA VAL A 719 15.92 -38.07 -17.34
C VAL A 719 15.54 -39.50 -17.75
N LEU A 720 16.52 -40.35 -18.16
CA LEU A 720 16.24 -41.75 -18.42
C LEU A 720 16.02 -42.49 -17.08
N ARG A 721 14.93 -43.26 -17.03
CA ARG A 721 14.45 -43.94 -15.82
C ARG A 721 13.80 -45.27 -16.16
N LYS A 722 13.54 -46.09 -15.16
CA LYS A 722 12.81 -47.37 -15.33
C LYS A 722 11.55 -47.15 -16.17
N GLY A 723 11.38 -47.97 -17.20
CA GLY A 723 10.31 -47.93 -18.18
C GLY A 723 10.65 -47.14 -19.46
N THR A 724 11.71 -46.35 -19.50
CA THR A 724 12.12 -45.64 -20.71
C THR A 724 12.54 -46.61 -21.80
N LYS A 725 11.94 -46.52 -23.01
CA LYS A 725 12.36 -47.23 -24.22
C LYS A 725 12.87 -46.22 -25.20
N HIS A 726 14.18 -46.17 -25.46
CA HIS A 726 14.77 -45.13 -26.34
C HIS A 726 16.18 -45.58 -26.80
N PRO A 727 16.59 -45.19 -28.02
CA PRO A 727 17.95 -45.47 -28.52
C PRO A 727 19.08 -45.06 -27.59
N SER A 728 18.92 -43.96 -26.86
CA SER A 728 19.89 -43.46 -25.88
C SER A 728 20.04 -44.36 -24.66
N VAL A 729 19.06 -45.22 -24.37
CA VAL A 729 19.20 -46.23 -23.30
C VAL A 729 20.21 -47.27 -23.77
N ARG A 730 20.26 -47.62 -25.06
CA ARG A 730 21.32 -48.51 -25.64
C ARG A 730 22.72 -47.89 -25.46
N THR A 731 22.82 -46.56 -25.62
CA THR A 731 24.09 -45.84 -25.39
C THR A 731 24.50 -45.95 -23.94
N VAL A 732 23.57 -45.73 -22.98
CA VAL A 732 23.84 -45.91 -21.53
C VAL A 732 24.22 -47.34 -21.22
N GLN A 733 23.51 -48.33 -21.77
CA GLN A 733 23.79 -49.76 -21.57
C GLN A 733 25.19 -50.14 -22.02
N ARG A 734 25.59 -49.72 -23.22
CA ARG A 734 26.94 -49.95 -23.77
C ARG A 734 28.02 -49.25 -22.93
N ALA A 735 27.76 -48.00 -22.56
CA ALA A 735 28.70 -47.25 -21.75
C ALA A 735 28.92 -47.90 -20.35
N LEU A 736 27.82 -48.31 -19.70
CA LEU A 736 27.87 -49.02 -18.41
C LEU A 736 28.57 -50.40 -18.53
N ALA A 737 28.25 -51.15 -19.57
CA ALA A 737 28.94 -52.45 -19.84
C ALA A 737 30.46 -52.27 -19.88
N LYS A 738 30.92 -51.23 -20.59
CA LYS A 738 32.35 -50.88 -20.72
C LYS A 738 32.95 -50.45 -19.40
N VAL A 739 32.31 -49.50 -18.69
CA VAL A 739 32.79 -48.91 -17.44
C VAL A 739 32.79 -49.91 -16.28
N LEU A 740 31.74 -50.71 -16.18
CA LEU A 740 31.56 -51.66 -15.09
C LEU A 740 32.24 -53.01 -15.38
N LYS A 741 32.73 -53.21 -16.61
CA LYS A 741 33.30 -54.48 -17.11
C LYS A 741 32.32 -55.65 -16.88
N THR A 742 31.05 -55.45 -17.21
CA THR A 742 29.97 -56.44 -17.00
C THR A 742 29.11 -56.56 -18.24
N ARG A 743 28.51 -57.73 -18.48
CA ARG A 743 27.63 -57.93 -19.62
C ARG A 743 26.29 -57.25 -19.38
N ILE A 744 25.94 -56.24 -20.15
CA ILE A 744 24.67 -55.56 -20.13
C ILE A 744 24.07 -55.61 -21.54
N ALA A 745 22.87 -56.17 -21.69
CA ALA A 745 22.21 -56.21 -22.96
C ALA A 745 21.86 -54.77 -23.42
N ALA A 746 22.19 -54.47 -24.65
CA ALA A 746 21.91 -53.12 -25.22
C ALA A 746 20.55 -53.16 -25.99
N ASP A 747 19.49 -53.51 -25.31
CA ASP A 747 18.13 -53.66 -25.84
C ASP A 747 17.36 -52.35 -26.02
N GLY A 748 17.87 -51.27 -25.39
CA GLY A 748 17.20 -49.96 -25.42
C GLY A 748 16.07 -49.84 -24.41
N VAL A 749 15.92 -50.78 -23.49
CA VAL A 749 14.91 -50.77 -22.43
C VAL A 749 15.54 -50.47 -21.06
N TYR A 750 15.04 -49.48 -20.38
CA TYR A 750 15.50 -49.11 -19.04
C TYR A 750 14.81 -49.99 -17.99
N GLY A 751 15.29 -51.26 -17.88
CA GLY A 751 14.72 -52.25 -16.96
C GLY A 751 15.28 -52.10 -15.54
N SER A 752 14.77 -52.92 -14.58
CA SER A 752 15.21 -52.93 -13.18
C SER A 752 16.71 -53.30 -13.04
N ALA A 753 17.23 -54.19 -13.88
CA ALA A 753 18.66 -54.52 -13.90
C ALA A 753 19.52 -53.29 -14.27
N LEU A 754 19.09 -52.48 -15.23
CA LEU A 754 19.80 -51.26 -15.63
C LEU A 754 19.79 -50.21 -14.51
N VAL A 755 18.70 -50.08 -13.74
CA VAL A 755 18.64 -49.23 -12.54
C VAL A 755 19.75 -49.65 -11.55
N ALA A 756 19.96 -50.93 -11.28
CA ALA A 756 21.00 -51.40 -10.39
C ALA A 756 22.40 -51.08 -10.94
N HIS A 757 22.65 -51.26 -12.22
CA HIS A 757 23.92 -50.92 -12.83
C HIS A 757 24.20 -49.39 -12.80
N VAL A 758 23.15 -48.57 -13.02
CA VAL A 758 23.28 -47.11 -12.90
C VAL A 758 23.60 -46.72 -11.47
N LYS A 759 22.95 -47.29 -10.45
CA LYS A 759 23.28 -47.03 -9.05
C LYS A 759 24.69 -47.42 -8.70
N THR A 760 25.16 -48.58 -9.18
CA THR A 760 26.56 -49.03 -8.99
C THR A 760 27.55 -48.05 -9.62
N PHE A 761 27.25 -47.58 -10.84
CA PHE A 761 28.04 -46.56 -11.48
C PHE A 761 28.04 -45.24 -10.71
N GLN A 762 26.86 -44.76 -10.32
CA GLN A 762 26.71 -43.52 -9.55
C GLN A 762 27.51 -43.57 -8.24
N LYS A 763 27.46 -44.73 -7.52
CA LYS A 763 28.25 -44.93 -6.30
C LYS A 763 29.78 -44.83 -6.60
N ARG A 764 30.26 -45.49 -7.65
CA ARG A 764 31.68 -45.45 -8.05
C ARG A 764 32.12 -44.07 -8.53
N ALA A 765 31.19 -43.31 -9.09
CA ALA A 765 31.42 -41.97 -9.62
C ALA A 765 31.22 -40.86 -8.61
N GLY A 766 30.85 -41.16 -7.35
CA GLY A 766 30.52 -40.15 -6.31
C GLY A 766 29.26 -39.34 -6.61
N LEU A 767 28.32 -39.92 -7.38
CA LEU A 767 27.06 -39.29 -7.73
C LEU A 767 25.91 -39.79 -6.84
N PRO A 768 24.85 -38.99 -6.64
CA PRO A 768 23.63 -39.46 -5.95
C PRO A 768 23.10 -40.75 -6.58
N GLN A 769 22.89 -41.82 -5.80
CA GLN A 769 22.50 -43.14 -6.27
C GLN A 769 21.00 -43.23 -6.61
N SER A 770 20.51 -42.32 -7.43
CA SER A 770 19.11 -42.22 -7.82
C SER A 770 18.65 -43.37 -8.72
N GLY A 771 19.55 -44.09 -9.35
CA GLY A 771 19.27 -45.08 -10.39
C GLY A 771 18.66 -44.51 -11.66
N ARG A 772 18.73 -43.20 -11.85
CA ARG A 772 18.27 -42.47 -13.03
C ARG A 772 19.47 -41.86 -13.74
N VAL A 773 19.41 -41.77 -15.06
CA VAL A 773 20.46 -41.12 -15.86
C VAL A 773 19.98 -39.74 -16.26
N GLY A 774 20.22 -38.76 -15.41
CA GLY A 774 20.06 -37.35 -15.71
C GLY A 774 21.34 -36.74 -16.30
N PRO A 775 21.36 -35.42 -16.55
CA PRO A 775 22.50 -34.74 -17.20
C PRO A 775 23.86 -35.07 -16.60
N SER A 776 24.01 -34.96 -15.27
CA SER A 776 25.28 -35.23 -14.56
C SER A 776 25.72 -36.70 -14.70
N THR A 777 24.77 -37.64 -14.49
CA THR A 777 25.08 -39.08 -14.66
C THR A 777 25.46 -39.41 -16.09
N TRP A 778 24.77 -38.84 -17.07
CA TRP A 778 25.07 -38.99 -18.50
C TRP A 778 26.48 -38.51 -18.81
N SER A 779 26.81 -37.26 -18.48
CA SER A 779 28.11 -36.66 -18.80
C SER A 779 29.28 -37.42 -18.20
N VAL A 780 29.18 -37.74 -16.90
CA VAL A 780 30.21 -38.50 -16.20
C VAL A 780 30.33 -39.92 -16.74
N LEU A 781 29.20 -40.56 -17.10
CA LEU A 781 29.23 -41.91 -17.69
C LEU A 781 29.86 -41.91 -19.07
N MET A 782 29.48 -40.96 -19.94
CA MET A 782 30.05 -40.89 -21.29
C MET A 782 31.52 -40.59 -21.28
N ALA A 783 31.95 -39.65 -20.43
CA ALA A 783 33.38 -39.32 -20.26
C ALA A 783 34.18 -40.50 -19.66
N THR A 784 33.59 -41.28 -18.76
CA THR A 784 34.24 -42.47 -18.17
C THR A 784 34.32 -43.60 -19.20
N ALA A 785 33.26 -43.82 -19.97
CA ALA A 785 33.22 -44.83 -21.02
C ALA A 785 34.16 -44.53 -22.19
N ALA A 786 34.40 -43.27 -22.50
CA ALA A 786 35.38 -42.89 -23.51
C ALA A 786 36.84 -43.26 -23.13
N ARG A 787 37.09 -43.46 -21.82
CA ARG A 787 38.40 -43.79 -21.23
C ARG A 787 38.61 -45.28 -20.97
N ALA A 788 37.54 -45.99 -20.65
CA ALA A 788 37.57 -47.42 -20.38
C ALA A 788 37.72 -48.24 -21.67
#